data_15649a2e807bd85019289479e435bd7e
#
_entry.id   15649a2e807bd85019289479e435bd7e
#
_cell.length_a   1.000
_cell.length_b   1.000
_cell.length_c   1.000
_cell.angle_alpha   90.00
_cell.angle_beta   90.00
_cell.angle_gamma   90.00
#
_symmetry.space_group_name_H-M   'P 1'
#
loop_
_entity.id
_entity.type
_entity.pdbx_description
1 polymer ?
#
loop_
_entity_poly.entity_id
_entity_poly.type
_entity_poly.pdbx_seq_one_letter_code
_entity_poly.pdbx_strand_id
1 'polypeptide(L)'
;MKKAVFYIVLAFCILQSQTAFAQKVDLSMPLNPETFKIWDDFIKSNAPSRDALDVVITMSQRHQFAGRAGVSYMIYGMYEALFPAYKQAIDEERERLVELMLTQTPHDDMGYIYVNYIQSHSNTEKAFVAMQRLTDKFVDSLAWDSVAYVYNHFLPMFPSYQKRINKILDIIKAPAENLKISNLGPNINSPNDEWDPTPSADGKYLYFSASGLYPNYGRSDIYFSERDSNNNWGKFQNLGRQINGENDETIDNISLDGNTLVMSGNFGGTFGEFDIYTASRTENGWTRVQHLPSPINSKYFDEGANITPDGKAIIFTSDRPGGIGEYVGYNTIFHGNAMWNMDLYVSLATDSGWSQPINLGETINTPFAERAPYLHPDGKTLYFSSDGHPGLGRLDVFKSVRLSDTSWTQWSEPVNLGKEINTSTDDWGYIVNLKGDTAYYSALNRANGYGGWDIYSVTLPDFAKAERTITIQGKVYDKDKNIIAATIKWEDLETGREIGIAHSNPQTGEYIIVLPFGKKYGYFAEADGYFPNSSSIDLKKKRNDDNYQNNIVLAKVDNLLQAKENITINNIFFDYDKYEIKPESYPELNRLEHFLKKYPNQKITIQGHTDNIGSKQYNIQLSLKRAKAVAEYLISKGLNRNNIKTEGFGYSKPISTNPEDADKNRRVEVTFK
;
A
#
# COMPACT_ATOMS: atom_id res chain seq x y z
N MET A 1 28.50 -10.33 -20.11
CA MET A 1 29.78 -9.97 -20.74
C MET A 1 29.88 -10.27 -22.23
N LYS A 2 29.55 -11.46 -22.76
CA LYS A 2 29.62 -11.74 -24.21
C LYS A 2 28.61 -10.93 -25.04
N LYS A 3 27.37 -10.69 -24.58
CA LYS A 3 26.37 -9.86 -25.28
C LYS A 3 26.75 -8.38 -25.32
N ALA A 4 27.24 -7.81 -24.21
CA ALA A 4 27.70 -6.42 -24.16
C ALA A 4 28.89 -6.15 -25.08
N VAL A 5 29.79 -7.12 -25.23
CA VAL A 5 30.92 -7.05 -26.16
C VAL A 5 30.46 -7.04 -27.63
N PHE A 6 29.38 -7.79 -27.96
CA PHE A 6 28.83 -7.79 -29.32
C PHE A 6 28.19 -6.45 -29.70
N TYR A 7 27.48 -5.79 -28.78
CA TYR A 7 26.92 -4.45 -29.02
C TYR A 7 28.00 -3.35 -29.12
N ILE A 8 29.05 -3.43 -28.30
CA ILE A 8 30.18 -2.53 -28.38
C ILE A 8 30.95 -2.74 -29.68
N VAL A 9 31.13 -3.97 -30.13
CA VAL A 9 31.76 -4.30 -31.41
C VAL A 9 30.93 -3.82 -32.61
N LEU A 10 29.58 -3.98 -32.54
CA LEU A 10 28.68 -3.45 -33.58
C LEU A 10 28.74 -1.91 -33.65
N ALA A 11 28.71 -1.22 -32.49
CA ALA A 11 28.84 0.24 -32.39
C ALA A 11 30.23 0.74 -32.79
N PHE A 12 31.29 0.01 -32.44
CA PHE A 12 32.69 0.41 -32.79
C PHE A 12 32.98 0.18 -34.27
N CYS A 13 32.42 -0.87 -34.91
CA CYS A 13 32.53 -1.06 -36.35
C CYS A 13 31.82 0.01 -37.16
N ILE A 14 30.66 0.53 -36.64
CA ILE A 14 29.92 1.63 -37.27
C ILE A 14 30.75 2.93 -37.26
N LEU A 15 31.52 3.23 -36.21
CA LEU A 15 32.38 4.42 -36.13
C LEU A 15 33.60 4.39 -37.05
N GLN A 16 34.15 3.19 -37.32
CA GLN A 16 35.29 3.07 -38.24
C GLN A 16 34.88 2.99 -39.71
N SER A 17 33.67 2.52 -40.04
CA SER A 17 33.17 2.44 -41.42
C SER A 17 32.63 3.76 -41.97
N GLN A 18 32.26 4.71 -41.11
CA GLN A 18 31.73 6.00 -41.57
C GLN A 18 32.65 6.80 -42.49
N THR A 19 33.96 6.68 -42.35
CA THR A 19 34.93 7.43 -43.21
C THR A 19 35.06 6.89 -44.60
N ALA A 20 34.86 5.60 -44.83
CA ALA A 20 34.89 4.98 -46.18
C ALA A 20 33.52 5.00 -46.88
N PHE A 21 32.44 5.10 -46.12
CA PHE A 21 31.06 5.02 -46.53
C PHE A 21 30.52 6.36 -47.07
N ALA A 22 31.04 7.46 -46.57
CA ALA A 22 30.60 8.82 -46.89
C ALA A 22 30.63 9.18 -48.41
N GLN A 23 31.29 8.35 -49.22
CA GLN A 23 31.36 8.58 -50.67
C GLN A 23 30.27 7.89 -51.49
N LYS A 24 29.46 6.95 -50.91
CA LYS A 24 28.46 6.19 -51.67
C LYS A 24 27.03 6.44 -51.29
N VAL A 25 26.72 6.60 -50.00
CA VAL A 25 25.37 6.93 -49.49
C VAL A 25 25.51 7.86 -48.30
N ASP A 26 24.78 8.97 -48.31
CA ASP A 26 24.72 9.90 -47.18
C ASP A 26 23.75 9.41 -46.11
N LEU A 27 24.32 8.85 -45.04
CA LEU A 27 23.54 8.36 -43.89
C LEU A 27 23.04 9.49 -42.98
N SER A 28 23.40 10.76 -43.23
CA SER A 28 22.89 11.91 -42.49
C SER A 28 21.58 12.46 -43.03
N MET A 29 21.14 12.04 -44.22
CA MET A 29 19.89 12.49 -44.83
C MET A 29 18.68 12.27 -43.91
N PRO A 30 17.69 13.21 -43.90
CA PRO A 30 16.49 13.05 -43.06
C PRO A 30 15.63 11.86 -43.52
N LEU A 31 14.92 11.25 -42.56
CA LEU A 31 13.98 10.17 -42.86
C LEU A 31 12.76 10.72 -43.61
N ASN A 32 12.72 10.53 -44.93
CA ASN A 32 11.59 10.89 -45.79
C ASN A 32 11.45 9.86 -46.92
N PRO A 33 10.37 9.85 -47.70
CA PRO A 33 10.15 8.89 -48.77
C PRO A 33 11.24 8.88 -49.87
N GLU A 34 11.85 10.04 -50.15
CA GLU A 34 12.93 10.15 -51.16
C GLU A 34 14.21 9.50 -50.64
N THR A 35 14.63 9.80 -49.42
CA THR A 35 15.76 9.15 -48.77
C THR A 35 15.54 7.64 -48.64
N PHE A 36 14.34 7.22 -48.26
CA PHE A 36 14.03 5.78 -48.19
C PHE A 36 14.27 5.09 -49.52
N LYS A 37 13.80 5.70 -50.64
CA LYS A 37 13.99 5.14 -51.98
C LYS A 37 15.48 5.02 -52.34
N ILE A 38 16.28 6.05 -52.08
CA ILE A 38 17.72 6.06 -52.33
C ILE A 38 18.40 4.91 -51.56
N TRP A 39 18.04 4.74 -50.30
CA TRP A 39 18.62 3.71 -49.45
C TRP A 39 18.13 2.30 -49.85
N ASP A 40 16.87 2.13 -50.20
CA ASP A 40 16.27 0.87 -50.70
C ASP A 40 17.00 0.42 -52.00
N ASP A 41 17.14 1.32 -52.97
CA ASP A 41 17.86 1.07 -54.24
C ASP A 41 19.33 0.66 -53.97
N PHE A 42 20.01 1.34 -53.03
CA PHE A 42 21.37 0.98 -52.65
C PHE A 42 21.45 -0.41 -52.00
N ILE A 43 20.57 -0.72 -51.03
CA ILE A 43 20.51 -2.01 -50.36
C ILE A 43 20.33 -3.14 -51.39
N LYS A 44 19.32 -3.02 -52.24
CA LYS A 44 18.99 -4.03 -53.26
C LYS A 44 20.12 -4.24 -54.26
N SER A 45 20.88 -3.19 -54.61
CA SER A 45 21.96 -3.26 -55.56
C SER A 45 23.29 -3.78 -54.98
N ASN A 46 23.47 -3.70 -53.67
CA ASN A 46 24.74 -4.00 -53.01
C ASN A 46 24.68 -5.14 -51.99
N ALA A 47 23.50 -5.72 -51.71
CA ALA A 47 23.41 -6.88 -50.85
C ALA A 47 24.10 -8.11 -51.48
N PRO A 48 24.72 -9.00 -50.70
CA PRO A 48 24.74 -9.06 -49.22
C PRO A 48 25.94 -8.36 -48.57
N SER A 49 26.44 -7.27 -49.15
CA SER A 49 27.60 -6.57 -48.62
C SER A 49 27.36 -5.98 -47.20
N ARG A 50 28.44 -5.82 -46.44
CA ARG A 50 28.38 -5.18 -45.13
C ARG A 50 27.86 -3.75 -45.21
N ASP A 51 28.26 -3.02 -46.24
CA ASP A 51 27.84 -1.65 -46.46
C ASP A 51 26.31 -1.54 -46.63
N ALA A 52 25.68 -2.48 -47.35
CA ALA A 52 24.23 -2.51 -47.52
C ALA A 52 23.53 -2.85 -46.19
N LEU A 53 24.10 -3.75 -45.38
CA LEU A 53 23.57 -4.07 -44.06
C LEU A 53 23.67 -2.85 -43.12
N ASP A 54 24.74 -2.07 -43.15
CA ASP A 54 24.90 -0.88 -42.32
C ASP A 54 23.85 0.21 -42.65
N VAL A 55 23.37 0.29 -43.91
CA VAL A 55 22.22 1.13 -44.26
C VAL A 55 20.95 0.63 -43.60
N VAL A 56 20.68 -0.70 -43.64
CA VAL A 56 19.48 -1.31 -42.97
C VAL A 56 19.52 -1.00 -41.49
N ILE A 57 20.66 -1.20 -40.83
CA ILE A 57 20.82 -0.92 -39.39
C ILE A 57 20.58 0.57 -39.11
N THR A 58 21.11 1.47 -39.92
CA THR A 58 20.93 2.92 -39.73
C THR A 58 19.48 3.35 -39.89
N MET A 59 18.77 2.81 -40.89
CA MET A 59 17.33 3.03 -41.07
C MET A 59 16.56 2.61 -39.82
N SER A 60 16.80 1.39 -39.38
CA SER A 60 16.14 0.82 -38.21
C SER A 60 16.40 1.66 -36.94
N GLN A 61 17.67 1.97 -36.63
CA GLN A 61 18.03 2.74 -35.45
C GLN A 61 17.37 4.13 -35.41
N ARG A 62 17.29 4.82 -36.55
CA ARG A 62 16.63 6.13 -36.62
C ARG A 62 15.13 6.04 -36.32
N HIS A 63 14.45 4.99 -36.73
CA HIS A 63 13.06 4.74 -36.34
C HIS A 63 12.93 4.42 -34.87
N GLN A 64 13.86 3.64 -34.29
CA GLN A 64 13.89 3.41 -32.84
C GLN A 64 14.03 4.70 -32.04
N PHE A 65 15.00 5.56 -32.38
CA PHE A 65 15.17 6.86 -31.72
C PHE A 65 13.94 7.78 -31.85
N ALA A 66 13.14 7.59 -32.91
CA ALA A 66 11.87 8.29 -33.08
C ALA A 66 10.68 7.58 -32.39
N GLY A 67 10.92 6.59 -31.51
CA GLY A 67 9.86 5.84 -30.81
C GLY A 67 9.10 4.84 -31.70
N ARG A 68 9.61 4.52 -32.88
CA ARG A 68 8.91 3.67 -33.89
C ARG A 68 9.53 2.26 -33.99
N ALA A 69 9.55 1.52 -32.90
CA ALA A 69 10.14 0.19 -32.85
C ALA A 69 9.50 -0.80 -33.85
N GLY A 70 8.18 -0.70 -34.09
CA GLY A 70 7.49 -1.49 -35.09
C GLY A 70 7.97 -1.29 -36.51
N VAL A 71 8.24 -0.05 -36.91
CA VAL A 71 8.82 0.26 -38.24
C VAL A 71 10.23 -0.32 -38.35
N SER A 72 11.04 -0.24 -37.26
CA SER A 72 12.36 -0.88 -37.22
C SER A 72 12.28 -2.39 -37.42
N TYR A 73 11.34 -3.05 -36.75
CA TYR A 73 11.07 -4.48 -36.93
C TYR A 73 10.73 -4.84 -38.38
N MET A 74 9.88 -4.04 -39.03
CA MET A 74 9.53 -4.23 -40.43
C MET A 74 10.72 -4.06 -41.37
N ILE A 75 11.56 -3.05 -41.15
CA ILE A 75 12.76 -2.81 -41.96
C ILE A 75 13.66 -4.02 -41.98
N TYR A 76 13.96 -4.62 -40.81
CA TYR A 76 14.72 -5.87 -40.79
C TYR A 76 14.03 -6.99 -41.55
N GLY A 77 12.73 -7.19 -41.40
CA GLY A 77 11.96 -8.20 -42.13
C GLY A 77 11.94 -7.99 -43.62
N MET A 78 11.95 -6.73 -44.11
CA MET A 78 12.00 -6.45 -45.58
C MET A 78 13.32 -6.92 -46.24
N TYR A 79 14.42 -6.83 -45.49
CA TYR A 79 15.75 -7.06 -46.07
C TYR A 79 16.43 -8.35 -45.59
N GLU A 80 15.88 -9.07 -44.61
CA GLU A 80 16.44 -10.28 -43.99
C GLU A 80 16.91 -11.31 -45.04
N ALA A 81 16.11 -11.57 -46.06
CA ALA A 81 16.40 -12.54 -47.10
C ALA A 81 17.64 -12.16 -47.95
N LEU A 82 18.01 -10.89 -47.96
CA LEU A 82 19.20 -10.40 -48.71
C LEU A 82 20.51 -10.61 -47.93
N PHE A 83 20.43 -10.96 -46.62
CA PHE A 83 21.60 -11.06 -45.73
C PHE A 83 21.66 -12.43 -45.02
N PRO A 84 21.70 -13.55 -45.70
CA PRO A 84 21.64 -14.88 -45.08
C PRO A 84 22.78 -15.16 -44.10
N ALA A 85 23.97 -14.58 -44.29
CA ALA A 85 25.08 -14.71 -43.37
C ALA A 85 24.85 -13.99 -42.02
N TYR A 86 23.92 -13.03 -41.94
CA TYR A 86 23.60 -12.24 -40.76
C TYR A 86 22.20 -12.55 -40.19
N LYS A 87 21.57 -13.63 -40.71
CA LYS A 87 20.20 -13.98 -40.33
C LYS A 87 20.02 -14.08 -38.81
N GLN A 88 20.90 -14.80 -38.13
CA GLN A 88 20.81 -14.94 -36.67
C GLN A 88 20.85 -13.58 -35.93
N ALA A 89 21.74 -12.68 -36.33
CA ALA A 89 21.85 -11.35 -35.71
C ALA A 89 20.61 -10.48 -35.98
N ILE A 90 20.01 -10.60 -37.16
CA ILE A 90 18.76 -9.92 -37.52
C ILE A 90 17.60 -10.48 -36.71
N ASP A 91 17.50 -11.79 -36.55
CA ASP A 91 16.46 -12.44 -35.75
C ASP A 91 16.56 -12.01 -34.28
N GLU A 92 17.76 -12.02 -33.68
CA GLU A 92 18.00 -11.57 -32.32
C GLU A 92 17.58 -10.09 -32.13
N GLU A 93 17.90 -9.22 -33.08
CA GLU A 93 17.51 -7.82 -33.02
C GLU A 93 16.00 -7.63 -33.19
N ARG A 94 15.36 -8.39 -34.04
CA ARG A 94 13.89 -8.38 -34.19
C ARG A 94 13.19 -8.83 -32.92
N GLU A 95 13.70 -9.87 -32.23
CA GLU A 95 13.17 -10.28 -30.93
C GLU A 95 13.32 -9.18 -29.87
N ARG A 96 14.46 -8.48 -29.84
CA ARG A 96 14.67 -7.31 -28.97
C ARG A 96 13.68 -6.18 -29.29
N LEU A 97 13.40 -5.94 -30.56
CA LEU A 97 12.44 -4.94 -31.01
C LEU A 97 11.02 -5.29 -30.60
N VAL A 98 10.63 -6.58 -30.60
CA VAL A 98 9.34 -7.02 -30.08
C VAL A 98 9.21 -6.68 -28.60
N GLU A 99 10.23 -6.96 -27.77
CA GLU A 99 10.20 -6.58 -26.36
C GLU A 99 9.97 -5.08 -26.20
N LEU A 100 10.68 -4.25 -26.96
CA LEU A 100 10.50 -2.79 -26.93
C LEU A 100 9.10 -2.37 -27.40
N MET A 101 8.55 -3.02 -28.42
CA MET A 101 7.18 -2.75 -28.90
C MET A 101 6.13 -3.05 -27.82
N LEU A 102 6.31 -4.15 -27.08
CA LEU A 102 5.36 -4.54 -26.02
C LEU A 102 5.29 -3.56 -24.85
N THR A 103 6.31 -2.69 -24.68
CA THR A 103 6.29 -1.60 -23.66
C THR A 103 5.54 -0.36 -24.12
N GLN A 104 5.26 -0.22 -25.42
CA GLN A 104 4.68 0.98 -26.00
C GLN A 104 3.18 0.78 -26.24
N THR A 105 2.42 1.86 -26.15
CA THR A 105 1.04 1.87 -26.65
C THR A 105 1.07 1.66 -28.18
N PRO A 106 0.34 0.68 -28.74
CA PRO A 106 0.41 0.37 -30.16
C PRO A 106 -0.05 1.57 -31.01
N HIS A 107 0.76 1.94 -31.99
CA HIS A 107 0.28 2.79 -33.09
C HIS A 107 -0.59 1.97 -34.05
N ASP A 108 -1.49 2.59 -34.76
CA ASP A 108 -2.49 1.92 -35.64
C ASP A 108 -1.88 0.98 -36.69
N ASP A 109 -0.63 1.18 -37.09
CA ASP A 109 0.11 0.38 -38.05
C ASP A 109 0.76 -0.89 -37.48
N MET A 110 0.77 -1.06 -36.14
CA MET A 110 1.44 -2.18 -35.45
C MET A 110 0.57 -3.43 -35.34
N GLY A 111 -0.74 -3.32 -35.52
CA GLY A 111 -1.67 -4.43 -35.29
C GLY A 111 -1.32 -5.70 -36.11
N TYR A 112 -0.91 -5.55 -37.39
CA TYR A 112 -0.53 -6.69 -38.20
C TYR A 112 0.78 -7.35 -37.74
N ILE A 113 1.72 -6.59 -37.13
CA ILE A 113 2.96 -7.12 -36.58
C ILE A 113 2.63 -8.03 -35.41
N TYR A 114 1.78 -7.58 -34.49
CA TYR A 114 1.32 -8.39 -33.36
C TYR A 114 0.57 -9.65 -33.84
N VAL A 115 -0.32 -9.53 -34.82
CA VAL A 115 -1.02 -10.70 -35.39
C VAL A 115 -0.02 -11.73 -35.96
N ASN A 116 0.95 -11.29 -36.77
CA ASN A 116 1.99 -12.16 -37.32
C ASN A 116 2.86 -12.78 -36.20
N TYR A 117 3.22 -12.00 -35.18
CA TYR A 117 4.00 -12.49 -34.06
C TYR A 117 3.23 -13.55 -33.25
N ILE A 118 1.96 -13.31 -32.94
CA ILE A 118 1.07 -14.27 -32.27
C ILE A 118 0.98 -15.57 -33.06
N GLN A 119 0.81 -15.49 -34.38
CA GLN A 119 0.70 -16.68 -35.24
C GLN A 119 1.99 -17.51 -35.32
N SER A 120 3.16 -16.83 -35.34
CA SER A 120 4.47 -17.49 -35.44
C SER A 120 5.01 -17.99 -34.10
N HIS A 121 4.60 -17.37 -32.96
CA HIS A 121 5.09 -17.67 -31.62
C HIS A 121 3.95 -18.05 -30.65
N SER A 122 2.91 -18.67 -31.17
CA SER A 122 1.71 -19.02 -30.38
C SER A 122 2.06 -19.82 -29.10
N ASN A 123 1.22 -19.68 -28.08
CA ASN A 123 1.38 -20.32 -26.77
C ASN A 123 2.69 -19.95 -26.02
N THR A 124 3.24 -18.77 -26.30
CA THR A 124 4.36 -18.17 -25.55
C THR A 124 3.86 -16.94 -24.77
N GLU A 125 4.56 -16.57 -23.69
CA GLU A 125 4.22 -15.39 -22.88
C GLU A 125 4.25 -14.10 -23.71
N LYS A 126 5.31 -13.89 -24.50
CA LYS A 126 5.44 -12.70 -25.36
C LYS A 126 4.29 -12.58 -26.37
N ALA A 127 3.87 -13.70 -26.96
CA ALA A 127 2.72 -13.71 -27.87
C ALA A 127 1.39 -13.43 -27.13
N PHE A 128 1.27 -13.87 -25.87
CA PHE A 128 0.13 -13.53 -25.02
C PHE A 128 0.11 -12.02 -24.73
N VAL A 129 1.24 -11.42 -24.36
CA VAL A 129 1.36 -9.95 -24.16
C VAL A 129 1.06 -9.20 -25.47
N ALA A 130 1.56 -9.68 -26.63
CA ALA A 130 1.23 -9.09 -27.92
C ALA A 130 -0.30 -9.11 -28.20
N MET A 131 -0.99 -10.16 -27.78
CA MET A 131 -2.46 -10.25 -27.87
C MET A 131 -3.14 -9.21 -26.95
N GLN A 132 -2.64 -8.98 -25.72
CA GLN A 132 -3.13 -7.92 -24.85
C GLN A 132 -2.93 -6.56 -25.52
N ARG A 133 -1.72 -6.24 -26.01
CA ARG A 133 -1.43 -4.97 -26.71
C ARG A 133 -2.33 -4.75 -27.94
N LEU A 134 -2.68 -5.82 -28.64
CA LEU A 134 -3.63 -5.76 -29.77
C LEU A 134 -5.03 -5.31 -29.33
N THR A 135 -5.39 -5.49 -28.06
CA THR A 135 -6.68 -5.09 -27.50
C THR A 135 -6.68 -3.70 -26.88
N ASP A 136 -5.51 -3.07 -26.60
CA ASP A 136 -5.40 -1.80 -25.88
C ASP A 136 -6.38 -0.73 -26.40
N LYS A 137 -6.38 -0.43 -27.69
CA LYS A 137 -7.28 0.55 -28.29
C LYS A 137 -8.78 0.24 -28.12
N PHE A 138 -9.13 -1.05 -28.02
CA PHE A 138 -10.50 -1.47 -27.79
C PHE A 138 -10.90 -1.35 -26.32
N VAL A 139 -9.96 -1.59 -25.40
CA VAL A 139 -10.13 -1.33 -23.96
C VAL A 139 -10.33 0.16 -23.75
N ASP A 140 -9.44 1.00 -24.29
CA ASP A 140 -9.51 2.47 -24.15
C ASP A 140 -10.80 3.07 -24.70
N SER A 141 -11.33 2.49 -25.80
CA SER A 141 -12.60 2.91 -26.40
C SER A 141 -13.82 2.20 -25.80
N LEU A 142 -13.64 1.37 -24.76
CA LEU A 142 -14.68 0.55 -24.11
C LEU A 142 -15.42 -0.38 -25.10
N ALA A 143 -14.76 -0.78 -26.18
CA ALA A 143 -15.31 -1.64 -27.22
C ALA A 143 -15.17 -3.12 -26.82
N TRP A 144 -15.86 -3.53 -25.76
CA TRP A 144 -15.71 -4.84 -25.09
C TRP A 144 -15.99 -6.03 -26.01
N ASP A 145 -16.91 -5.89 -26.97
CA ASP A 145 -17.16 -6.95 -27.96
C ASP A 145 -15.95 -7.19 -28.87
N SER A 146 -15.21 -6.11 -29.20
CA SER A 146 -13.98 -6.22 -29.99
C SER A 146 -12.85 -6.87 -29.18
N VAL A 147 -12.72 -6.50 -27.90
CA VAL A 147 -11.77 -7.14 -26.98
C VAL A 147 -12.07 -8.65 -26.89
N ALA A 148 -13.33 -9.01 -26.62
CA ALA A 148 -13.77 -10.39 -26.54
C ALA A 148 -13.54 -11.15 -27.85
N TYR A 149 -13.75 -10.50 -29.01
CA TYR A 149 -13.48 -11.10 -30.32
C TYR A 149 -12.01 -11.48 -30.49
N VAL A 150 -11.08 -10.59 -30.14
CA VAL A 150 -9.63 -10.84 -30.25
C VAL A 150 -9.25 -12.04 -29.38
N TYR A 151 -9.63 -12.05 -28.09
CA TYR A 151 -9.31 -13.17 -27.21
C TYR A 151 -9.92 -14.49 -27.67
N ASN A 152 -11.19 -14.51 -28.09
CA ASN A 152 -11.83 -15.73 -28.59
C ASN A 152 -11.20 -16.21 -29.89
N HIS A 153 -10.75 -15.32 -30.80
CA HIS A 153 -10.10 -15.67 -32.05
C HIS A 153 -8.78 -16.39 -31.82
N PHE A 154 -7.96 -15.89 -30.88
CA PHE A 154 -6.64 -16.48 -30.62
C PHE A 154 -6.65 -17.59 -29.56
N LEU A 155 -7.72 -17.76 -28.77
CA LEU A 155 -7.82 -18.76 -27.70
C LEU A 155 -7.34 -20.14 -28.09
N PRO A 156 -7.68 -20.70 -29.29
CA PRO A 156 -7.21 -22.02 -29.71
C PRO A 156 -5.69 -22.14 -29.88
N MET A 157 -5.00 -20.98 -30.03
CA MET A 157 -3.54 -20.94 -30.22
C MET A 157 -2.79 -20.87 -28.86
N PHE A 158 -3.52 -20.73 -27.73
CA PHE A 158 -2.96 -20.56 -26.39
C PHE A 158 -3.46 -21.62 -25.39
N PRO A 159 -3.21 -22.91 -25.60
CA PRO A 159 -3.70 -23.96 -24.71
C PRO A 159 -3.18 -23.83 -23.26
N SER A 160 -1.92 -23.34 -23.07
CA SER A 160 -1.34 -23.13 -21.73
C SER A 160 -1.94 -21.92 -21.01
N TYR A 161 -2.52 -20.96 -21.71
CA TYR A 161 -3.09 -19.72 -21.18
C TYR A 161 -4.61 -19.73 -21.13
N GLN A 162 -5.26 -20.86 -21.48
CA GLN A 162 -6.71 -20.95 -21.58
C GLN A 162 -7.43 -20.50 -20.30
N LYS A 163 -6.94 -20.89 -19.12
CA LYS A 163 -7.50 -20.48 -17.83
C LYS A 163 -7.41 -18.95 -17.65
N ARG A 164 -6.25 -18.35 -17.99
CA ARG A 164 -6.01 -16.90 -17.88
C ARG A 164 -6.91 -16.14 -18.85
N ILE A 165 -6.99 -16.55 -20.10
CA ILE A 165 -7.85 -15.94 -21.12
C ILE A 165 -9.33 -16.00 -20.73
N ASN A 166 -9.81 -17.16 -20.22
CA ASN A 166 -11.19 -17.29 -19.79
C ASN A 166 -11.52 -16.33 -18.63
N LYS A 167 -10.63 -16.18 -17.66
CA LYS A 167 -10.81 -15.18 -16.57
C LYS A 167 -10.89 -13.76 -17.12
N ILE A 168 -10.07 -13.40 -18.11
CA ILE A 168 -10.15 -12.09 -18.80
C ILE A 168 -11.50 -11.92 -19.52
N LEU A 169 -11.94 -12.93 -20.23
CA LEU A 169 -13.26 -12.93 -20.89
C LEU A 169 -14.42 -12.80 -19.88
N ASP A 170 -14.28 -13.37 -18.68
CA ASP A 170 -15.27 -13.21 -17.61
C ASP A 170 -15.32 -11.75 -17.10
N ILE A 171 -14.16 -11.10 -16.94
CA ILE A 171 -14.08 -9.67 -16.59
C ILE A 171 -14.78 -8.82 -17.66
N ILE A 172 -14.50 -9.09 -18.94
CA ILE A 172 -15.08 -8.33 -20.07
C ILE A 172 -16.60 -8.50 -20.15
N LYS A 173 -17.10 -9.72 -19.91
CA LYS A 173 -18.53 -10.07 -19.97
C LYS A 173 -19.31 -9.65 -18.74
N ALA A 174 -18.63 -9.38 -17.61
CA ALA A 174 -19.29 -8.93 -16.39
C ALA A 174 -20.16 -7.69 -16.68
N PRO A 175 -21.35 -7.56 -16.06
CA PRO A 175 -22.16 -6.36 -16.21
C PRO A 175 -21.41 -5.12 -15.72
N ALA A 176 -21.78 -3.96 -16.25
CA ALA A 176 -21.23 -2.70 -15.74
C ALA A 176 -21.78 -2.42 -14.32
N GLU A 177 -20.90 -2.03 -13.42
CA GLU A 177 -21.25 -1.66 -12.03
C GLU A 177 -21.73 -0.20 -11.93
N ASN A 178 -21.64 0.58 -13.04
CA ASN A 178 -21.98 2.01 -13.12
C ASN A 178 -21.24 2.83 -12.04
N LEU A 179 -19.95 2.62 -11.91
CA LEU A 179 -19.11 3.29 -10.94
C LEU A 179 -19.00 4.78 -11.25
N LYS A 180 -19.05 5.60 -10.20
CA LYS A 180 -18.74 7.02 -10.36
C LYS A 180 -17.24 7.21 -10.28
N ILE A 181 -16.61 7.39 -11.44
CA ILE A 181 -15.18 7.72 -11.57
C ILE A 181 -15.06 9.22 -11.83
N SER A 182 -14.24 9.91 -11.05
CA SER A 182 -14.06 11.34 -11.13
C SER A 182 -12.57 11.70 -11.07
N ASN A 183 -12.09 12.45 -12.07
CA ASN A 183 -10.79 13.12 -11.98
C ASN A 183 -10.83 14.15 -10.85
N LEU A 184 -9.79 14.26 -10.03
CA LEU A 184 -9.78 15.16 -8.87
C LEU A 184 -9.63 16.65 -9.22
N GLY A 185 -9.43 16.95 -10.49
CA GLY A 185 -9.42 18.31 -11.01
C GLY A 185 -8.09 19.07 -10.82
N PRO A 186 -8.03 20.33 -11.28
CA PRO A 186 -6.79 21.07 -11.45
C PRO A 186 -6.14 21.55 -10.14
N ASN A 187 -6.77 21.32 -9.00
CA ASN A 187 -6.15 21.55 -7.69
C ASN A 187 -5.22 20.41 -7.26
N ILE A 188 -5.37 19.25 -7.89
CA ILE A 188 -4.57 18.04 -7.66
C ILE A 188 -3.80 17.71 -8.94
N ASN A 189 -4.50 17.51 -10.06
CA ASN A 189 -3.94 17.08 -11.34
C ASN A 189 -3.46 18.25 -12.20
N SER A 190 -2.44 18.00 -13.02
CA SER A 190 -1.79 18.99 -13.91
C SER A 190 -1.49 18.36 -15.28
N PRO A 191 -0.89 19.11 -16.23
CA PRO A 191 -0.35 18.52 -17.45
C PRO A 191 0.86 17.59 -17.26
N ASN A 192 1.36 17.43 -16.05
CA ASN A 192 2.46 16.53 -15.70
C ASN A 192 1.91 15.21 -15.09
N ASP A 193 2.73 14.53 -14.31
CA ASP A 193 2.36 13.25 -13.69
C ASP A 193 2.08 13.44 -12.21
N GLU A 194 0.94 12.94 -11.75
CA GLU A 194 0.56 12.82 -10.35
C GLU A 194 0.17 11.38 -10.03
N TRP A 195 0.75 10.83 -8.93
CA TRP A 195 0.55 9.42 -8.56
C TRP A 195 0.57 9.17 -7.04
N ASP A 196 0.28 7.93 -6.62
CA ASP A 196 0.23 7.44 -5.23
C ASP A 196 -0.65 8.27 -4.30
N PRO A 197 -1.94 8.46 -4.63
CA PRO A 197 -2.85 9.21 -3.79
C PRO A 197 -3.06 8.55 -2.43
N THR A 198 -2.68 9.22 -1.36
CA THR A 198 -2.71 8.70 0.01
C THR A 198 -3.57 9.60 0.89
N PRO A 199 -4.87 9.29 1.08
CA PRO A 199 -5.77 10.07 1.93
C PRO A 199 -5.44 9.88 3.41
N SER A 200 -5.53 10.97 4.20
CA SER A 200 -5.54 10.85 5.67
C SER A 200 -6.78 10.12 6.17
N ALA A 201 -6.68 9.49 7.33
CA ALA A 201 -7.75 8.71 7.92
C ALA A 201 -9.05 9.51 8.16
N ASP A 202 -8.94 10.79 8.50
CA ASP A 202 -10.08 11.69 8.65
C ASP A 202 -10.65 12.22 7.31
N GLY A 203 -9.96 11.90 6.18
CA GLY A 203 -10.30 12.35 4.83
C GLY A 203 -10.07 13.84 4.58
N LYS A 204 -9.39 14.53 5.49
CA LYS A 204 -9.13 15.97 5.41
C LYS A 204 -7.96 16.29 4.47
N TYR A 205 -6.94 15.46 4.45
CA TYR A 205 -5.76 15.62 3.62
C TYR A 205 -5.65 14.52 2.59
N LEU A 206 -5.15 14.86 1.40
CA LEU A 206 -4.68 13.94 0.38
C LEU A 206 -3.21 14.23 0.14
N TYR A 207 -2.36 13.26 0.41
CA TYR A 207 -0.95 13.29 0.02
C TYR A 207 -0.82 12.60 -1.33
N PHE A 208 0.15 13.01 -2.12
CA PHE A 208 0.43 12.40 -3.42
C PHE A 208 1.82 12.78 -3.91
N SER A 209 2.34 12.01 -4.84
CA SER A 209 3.60 12.26 -5.51
C SER A 209 3.36 12.94 -6.84
N ALA A 210 4.26 13.80 -7.26
CA ALA A 210 4.16 14.42 -8.58
C ALA A 210 5.52 14.84 -9.14
N SER A 211 5.61 14.85 -10.47
CA SER A 211 6.73 15.45 -11.21
C SER A 211 6.33 16.82 -11.77
N GLY A 212 7.29 17.74 -11.90
CA GLY A 212 7.09 19.00 -12.62
C GLY A 212 6.13 20.02 -12.02
N LEU A 213 5.54 19.79 -10.85
CA LEU A 213 4.74 20.77 -10.12
C LEU A 213 5.65 21.83 -9.48
N TYR A 214 5.15 23.07 -9.36
CA TYR A 214 5.91 24.14 -8.71
C TYR A 214 5.25 24.58 -7.39
N PRO A 215 6.02 24.82 -6.30
CA PRO A 215 7.46 24.60 -6.17
C PRO A 215 7.84 23.11 -6.08
N ASN A 216 8.98 22.73 -6.67
CA ASN A 216 9.59 21.43 -6.49
C ASN A 216 11.07 21.56 -6.10
N TYR A 217 11.63 20.50 -5.53
CA TYR A 217 13.02 20.46 -5.06
C TYR A 217 13.85 19.40 -5.79
N GLY A 218 13.20 18.37 -6.35
CA GLY A 218 13.78 17.25 -7.02
C GLY A 218 13.18 16.96 -8.39
N ARG A 219 13.26 15.71 -8.81
CA ARG A 219 12.59 15.22 -10.02
C ARG A 219 11.14 14.94 -9.77
N SER A 220 10.85 14.19 -8.70
CA SER A 220 9.52 14.03 -8.15
C SER A 220 9.52 14.38 -6.67
N ASP A 221 8.48 15.05 -6.23
CA ASP A 221 8.28 15.50 -4.86
C ASP A 221 6.95 15.01 -4.31
N ILE A 222 6.84 14.98 -2.98
CA ILE A 222 5.59 14.69 -2.27
C ILE A 222 4.86 16.00 -1.98
N TYR A 223 3.57 16.02 -2.32
CA TYR A 223 2.65 17.14 -2.11
C TYR A 223 1.48 16.71 -1.23
N PHE A 224 0.73 17.69 -0.76
CA PHE A 224 -0.56 17.45 -0.11
C PHE A 224 -1.58 18.51 -0.51
N SER A 225 -2.84 18.15 -0.39
CA SER A 225 -3.98 19.06 -0.49
C SER A 225 -4.88 18.90 0.74
N GLU A 226 -5.48 19.99 1.19
CA GLU A 226 -6.43 20.02 2.29
C GLU A 226 -7.83 20.29 1.76
N ARG A 227 -8.84 19.59 2.28
CA ARG A 227 -10.25 19.88 1.96
C ARG A 227 -10.73 21.13 2.64
N ASP A 228 -11.44 21.95 1.87
CA ASP A 228 -12.15 23.13 2.38
C ASP A 228 -13.44 22.73 3.15
N SER A 229 -14.10 23.74 3.73
CA SER A 229 -15.37 23.55 4.44
C SER A 229 -16.52 23.04 3.57
N ASN A 230 -16.41 23.13 2.24
CA ASN A 230 -17.36 22.61 1.27
C ASN A 230 -17.00 21.20 0.76
N ASN A 231 -15.98 20.58 1.37
CA ASN A 231 -15.46 19.26 1.03
C ASN A 231 -14.78 19.20 -0.37
N ASN A 232 -14.31 20.32 -0.93
CA ASN A 232 -13.52 20.37 -2.15
C ASN A 232 -12.03 20.32 -1.81
N TRP A 233 -11.22 19.71 -2.67
CA TRP A 233 -9.78 19.76 -2.57
C TRP A 233 -9.25 21.18 -2.84
N GLY A 234 -8.49 21.71 -1.91
CA GLY A 234 -7.71 22.93 -2.07
C GLY A 234 -6.53 22.73 -3.02
N LYS A 235 -5.86 23.80 -3.40
CA LYS A 235 -4.67 23.70 -4.23
C LYS A 235 -3.56 22.98 -3.49
N PHE A 236 -2.85 22.10 -4.19
CA PHE A 236 -1.71 21.35 -3.66
C PHE A 236 -0.61 22.25 -3.08
N GLN A 237 0.08 21.72 -2.07
CA GLN A 237 1.22 22.33 -1.43
C GLN A 237 2.35 21.30 -1.32
N ASN A 238 3.60 21.74 -1.53
CA ASN A 238 4.78 20.88 -1.37
C ASN A 238 5.08 20.65 0.11
N LEU A 239 5.44 19.43 0.52
CA LEU A 239 5.77 19.10 1.92
C LEU A 239 7.08 19.73 2.42
N GLY A 240 7.88 20.31 1.53
CA GLY A 240 9.09 21.03 1.87
C GLY A 240 10.36 20.18 1.99
N ARG A 241 11.50 20.84 2.17
CA ARG A 241 12.85 20.24 2.11
C ARG A 241 13.19 19.27 3.24
N GLN A 242 12.37 19.12 4.24
CA GLN A 242 12.58 18.09 5.26
C GLN A 242 12.15 16.71 4.77
N ILE A 243 11.21 16.69 3.82
CA ILE A 243 10.66 15.49 3.20
C ILE A 243 11.23 15.32 1.79
N ASN A 244 11.22 16.36 0.97
CA ASN A 244 11.63 16.31 -0.44
C ASN A 244 13.11 16.67 -0.63
N GLY A 245 13.82 15.87 -1.39
CA GLY A 245 15.24 15.99 -1.70
C GLY A 245 15.53 16.60 -3.08
N GLU A 246 16.62 16.14 -3.73
CA GLU A 246 17.04 16.57 -5.07
C GLU A 246 16.74 15.51 -6.15
N ASN A 247 16.31 14.33 -5.76
CA ASN A 247 16.06 13.20 -6.66
C ASN A 247 14.56 12.88 -6.75
N ASP A 248 14.22 11.61 -6.60
CA ASP A 248 12.86 11.11 -6.70
C ASP A 248 12.35 10.68 -5.32
N GLU A 249 11.25 11.25 -4.89
CA GLU A 249 10.52 10.87 -3.69
C GLU A 249 9.07 10.55 -4.04
N THR A 250 8.56 9.44 -3.45
CA THR A 250 7.17 9.03 -3.56
C THR A 250 6.56 8.79 -2.19
N ILE A 251 5.31 9.21 -2.02
CA ILE A 251 4.54 8.85 -0.82
C ILE A 251 3.98 7.43 -0.99
N ASP A 252 4.22 6.58 -0.01
CA ASP A 252 3.67 5.23 0.01
C ASP A 252 2.44 5.15 0.91
N ASN A 253 2.53 5.73 2.10
CA ASN A 253 1.47 5.63 3.09
C ASN A 253 1.55 6.75 4.13
N ILE A 254 0.43 6.98 4.84
CA ILE A 254 0.38 7.72 6.09
C ILE A 254 -0.26 6.84 7.16
N SER A 255 0.32 6.78 8.35
CA SER A 255 -0.28 6.05 9.46
C SER A 255 -1.71 6.52 9.76
N LEU A 256 -2.56 5.63 10.25
CA LEU A 256 -3.97 5.94 10.52
C LEU A 256 -4.14 7.11 11.49
N ASP A 257 -3.20 7.31 12.41
CA ASP A 257 -3.19 8.44 13.34
C ASP A 257 -2.66 9.75 12.72
N GLY A 258 -2.20 9.70 11.45
CA GLY A 258 -1.68 10.86 10.72
C GLY A 258 -0.31 11.36 11.21
N ASN A 259 0.40 10.57 12.03
CA ASN A 259 1.64 11.01 12.70
C ASN A 259 2.92 10.43 12.08
N THR A 260 2.82 9.48 11.16
CA THR A 260 3.96 8.89 10.46
C THR A 260 3.72 8.86 8.96
N LEU A 261 4.57 9.52 8.18
CA LEU A 261 4.66 9.32 6.74
C LEU A 261 5.58 8.15 6.46
N VAL A 262 5.19 7.32 5.49
CA VAL A 262 6.01 6.29 4.88
C VAL A 262 6.19 6.67 3.43
N MET A 263 7.41 6.63 2.95
CA MET A 263 7.78 7.07 1.61
C MET A 263 8.93 6.25 1.07
N SER A 264 9.05 6.19 -0.23
CA SER A 264 10.17 5.62 -0.94
C SER A 264 10.92 6.68 -1.71
N GLY A 265 12.21 6.51 -1.91
CA GLY A 265 12.96 7.49 -2.66
C GLY A 265 14.45 7.22 -2.75
N ASN A 266 15.10 8.06 -3.54
CA ASN A 266 16.55 8.06 -3.70
C ASN A 266 17.17 9.26 -2.98
N PHE A 267 17.23 9.17 -1.65
CA PHE A 267 17.96 10.14 -0.84
C PHE A 267 19.45 9.79 -0.76
N GLY A 268 20.29 10.74 -0.40
CA GLY A 268 21.72 10.47 -0.21
C GLY A 268 21.95 9.41 0.89
N GLY A 269 22.56 8.27 0.52
CA GLY A 269 22.88 7.18 1.45
C GLY A 269 21.95 5.97 1.35
N THR A 270 21.16 5.84 0.28
CA THR A 270 20.41 4.64 -0.07
C THR A 270 21.29 3.40 -0.15
N PHE A 271 20.76 2.24 0.20
CA PHE A 271 21.46 0.95 -0.01
C PHE A 271 21.30 0.46 -1.45
N GLY A 272 20.12 0.71 -2.06
CA GLY A 272 19.77 0.38 -3.43
C GLY A 272 19.53 1.62 -4.30
N GLU A 273 18.72 1.47 -5.34
CA GLU A 273 18.26 2.59 -6.19
C GLU A 273 17.13 3.37 -5.50
N PHE A 274 16.19 2.65 -4.88
CA PHE A 274 15.10 3.17 -4.06
C PHE A 274 15.08 2.44 -2.73
N ASP A 275 14.89 3.18 -1.67
CA ASP A 275 14.76 2.67 -0.30
C ASP A 275 13.54 3.30 0.39
N ILE A 276 13.06 2.64 1.43
CA ILE A 276 11.90 3.05 2.23
C ILE A 276 12.36 3.93 3.39
N TYR A 277 11.66 5.04 3.60
CA TYR A 277 11.91 6.03 4.65
C TYR A 277 10.65 6.31 5.44
N THR A 278 10.82 6.88 6.62
CA THR A 278 9.73 7.40 7.45
C THR A 278 10.01 8.82 7.91
N ALA A 279 8.95 9.56 8.20
CA ALA A 279 9.05 10.85 8.90
C ALA A 279 7.91 10.95 9.91
N SER A 280 8.21 11.46 11.11
CA SER A 280 7.23 11.59 12.18
C SER A 280 6.76 13.03 12.32
N ARG A 281 5.50 13.21 12.70
CA ARG A 281 4.93 14.52 13.00
C ARG A 281 5.47 15.05 14.33
N THR A 282 5.79 16.32 14.34
CA THR A 282 6.26 17.05 15.53
C THR A 282 5.44 18.32 15.74
N GLU A 283 5.70 19.04 16.81
CA GLU A 283 5.07 20.37 17.05
C GLU A 283 5.36 21.38 15.94
N ASN A 284 6.49 21.22 15.22
CA ASN A 284 6.95 22.15 14.18
C ASN A 284 6.79 21.61 12.75
N GLY A 285 5.95 20.60 12.54
CA GLY A 285 5.76 19.92 11.24
C GLY A 285 6.31 18.51 11.23
N TRP A 286 7.08 18.14 10.21
CA TRP A 286 7.66 16.80 10.06
C TRP A 286 9.13 16.75 10.46
N THR A 287 9.58 15.62 11.02
CA THR A 287 11.02 15.35 11.15
C THR A 287 11.68 15.27 9.78
N ARG A 288 13.00 15.31 9.74
CA ARG A 288 13.72 14.84 8.55
C ARG A 288 13.42 13.36 8.31
N VAL A 289 13.46 12.96 7.04
CA VAL A 289 13.30 11.56 6.63
C VAL A 289 14.32 10.67 7.36
N GLN A 290 13.87 9.51 7.80
CA GLN A 290 14.68 8.50 8.47
C GLN A 290 14.67 7.23 7.64
N HIS A 291 15.85 6.78 7.25
CA HIS A 291 16.05 5.55 6.49
C HIS A 291 15.67 4.34 7.32
N LEU A 292 14.80 3.47 6.82
CA LEU A 292 14.53 2.20 7.48
C LEU A 292 15.75 1.27 7.36
N PRO A 293 16.11 0.56 8.44
CA PRO A 293 17.30 -0.30 8.42
C PRO A 293 17.08 -1.58 7.60
N SER A 294 18.19 -2.25 7.26
CA SER A 294 18.14 -3.66 6.87
C SER A 294 17.47 -4.49 7.99
N PRO A 295 16.66 -5.50 7.64
CA PRO A 295 16.53 -6.12 6.33
C PRO A 295 15.39 -5.59 5.45
N ILE A 296 14.66 -4.55 5.88
CA ILE A 296 13.62 -3.94 5.04
C ILE A 296 14.29 -3.38 3.78
N ASN A 297 15.12 -2.36 3.95
CA ASN A 297 15.92 -1.83 2.85
C ASN A 297 17.12 -2.73 2.54
N SER A 298 17.44 -2.87 1.27
CA SER A 298 18.46 -3.75 0.74
C SER A 298 19.23 -3.06 -0.39
N LYS A 299 20.19 -3.74 -1.00
CA LYS A 299 20.88 -3.26 -2.21
C LYS A 299 20.03 -3.32 -3.49
N TYR A 300 18.81 -3.77 -3.37
CA TYR A 300 17.83 -3.90 -4.44
C TYR A 300 16.84 -2.74 -4.37
N PHE A 301 15.85 -2.76 -5.24
CA PHE A 301 14.78 -1.79 -5.26
C PHE A 301 13.75 -2.14 -4.18
N ASP A 302 13.50 -1.25 -3.24
CA ASP A 302 12.55 -1.44 -2.15
C ASP A 302 11.64 -0.21 -2.08
N GLU A 303 10.29 -0.39 -2.28
CA GLU A 303 9.34 0.70 -2.38
C GLU A 303 7.91 0.31 -1.97
N GLY A 304 6.98 1.25 -2.06
CA GLY A 304 5.54 1.00 -1.96
C GLY A 304 5.14 0.44 -0.60
N ALA A 305 5.65 1.00 0.49
CA ALA A 305 5.52 0.43 1.81
C ALA A 305 4.23 0.84 2.54
N ASN A 306 3.53 -0.14 3.09
CA ASN A 306 2.32 0.04 3.90
C ASN A 306 2.50 -0.55 5.29
N ILE A 307 2.41 0.29 6.34
CA ILE A 307 2.46 -0.16 7.75
C ILE A 307 1.08 -0.68 8.15
N THR A 308 1.05 -1.86 8.79
CA THR A 308 -0.19 -2.43 9.31
C THR A 308 -0.80 -1.58 10.43
N PRO A 309 -2.14 -1.62 10.63
CA PRO A 309 -2.83 -0.81 11.64
C PRO A 309 -2.31 -0.99 13.07
N ASP A 310 -1.77 -2.17 13.38
CA ASP A 310 -1.16 -2.49 14.68
C ASP A 310 0.32 -2.10 14.78
N GLY A 311 0.90 -1.54 13.72
CA GLY A 311 2.31 -1.15 13.67
C GLY A 311 3.29 -2.33 13.73
N LYS A 312 2.82 -3.57 13.62
CA LYS A 312 3.64 -4.78 13.83
C LYS A 312 4.19 -5.40 12.55
N ALA A 313 3.75 -4.92 11.41
CA ALA A 313 4.27 -5.37 10.13
C ALA A 313 4.34 -4.22 9.13
N ILE A 314 5.21 -4.36 8.16
CA ILE A 314 5.30 -3.51 6.98
C ILE A 314 5.25 -4.40 5.75
N ILE A 315 4.29 -4.13 4.86
CA ILE A 315 4.19 -4.77 3.55
C ILE A 315 4.84 -3.83 2.55
N PHE A 316 5.63 -4.34 1.64
CA PHE A 316 6.35 -3.52 0.66
C PHE A 316 6.68 -4.33 -0.60
N THR A 317 7.06 -3.64 -1.64
CA THR A 317 7.48 -4.17 -2.94
C THR A 317 9.00 -4.25 -3.03
N SER A 318 9.55 -5.34 -3.60
CA SER A 318 10.99 -5.47 -3.81
C SER A 318 11.33 -6.39 -4.98
N ASP A 319 12.41 -6.07 -5.71
CA ASP A 319 12.99 -6.92 -6.76
C ASP A 319 14.15 -7.81 -6.23
N ARG A 320 14.23 -8.01 -4.90
CA ARG A 320 15.26 -8.85 -4.28
C ARG A 320 15.19 -10.29 -4.74
N PRO A 321 16.34 -11.01 -4.88
CA PRO A 321 16.37 -12.42 -5.21
C PRO A 321 15.57 -13.27 -4.22
N GLY A 322 14.94 -14.33 -4.74
CA GLY A 322 14.09 -15.23 -3.95
C GLY A 322 12.60 -14.92 -4.10
N GLY A 323 12.23 -14.04 -5.02
CA GLY A 323 10.86 -13.83 -5.48
C GLY A 323 10.31 -15.00 -6.31
N ILE A 324 9.09 -14.83 -6.79
CA ILE A 324 8.44 -15.82 -7.65
C ILE A 324 8.91 -15.61 -9.10
N GLY A 325 9.37 -16.68 -9.76
CA GLY A 325 9.91 -16.62 -11.12
C GLY A 325 11.42 -16.37 -11.18
N GLU A 326 11.91 -15.97 -12.35
CA GLU A 326 13.32 -15.66 -12.57
C GLU A 326 13.62 -14.22 -12.10
N TYR A 327 14.76 -14.04 -11.45
CA TYR A 327 15.24 -12.69 -11.11
C TYR A 327 15.54 -11.89 -12.37
N VAL A 328 14.88 -10.75 -12.52
CA VAL A 328 15.09 -9.80 -13.63
C VAL A 328 15.57 -8.49 -13.02
N GLY A 329 16.84 -8.17 -13.25
CA GLY A 329 17.47 -6.98 -12.64
C GLY A 329 16.98 -5.67 -13.25
N TYR A 330 17.21 -4.61 -12.50
CA TYR A 330 16.95 -3.22 -12.88
C TYR A 330 17.40 -2.89 -14.32
N ASN A 331 16.65 -2.03 -15.02
CA ASN A 331 16.82 -1.65 -16.42
C ASN A 331 16.62 -2.77 -17.45
N THR A 332 15.99 -3.88 -17.10
CA THR A 332 15.61 -4.93 -18.05
C THR A 332 14.13 -4.84 -18.34
N ILE A 333 13.76 -4.73 -19.64
CA ILE A 333 12.35 -4.85 -20.04
C ILE A 333 11.96 -6.33 -19.92
N PHE A 334 10.89 -6.57 -19.20
CA PHE A 334 10.35 -7.90 -18.95
C PHE A 334 8.83 -7.88 -19.06
N HIS A 335 8.25 -8.88 -19.68
CA HIS A 335 6.80 -8.99 -19.86
C HIS A 335 6.12 -7.77 -20.50
N GLY A 336 6.83 -7.05 -21.39
CA GLY A 336 6.32 -5.81 -21.97
C GLY A 336 6.17 -4.66 -20.98
N ASN A 337 6.87 -4.75 -19.86
CA ASN A 337 6.89 -3.74 -18.80
C ASN A 337 8.34 -3.33 -18.50
N ALA A 338 8.55 -2.03 -18.24
CA ALA A 338 9.82 -1.52 -17.73
C ALA A 338 9.96 -1.69 -16.21
N MET A 339 8.92 -2.21 -15.56
CA MET A 339 8.80 -2.32 -14.11
C MET A 339 9.37 -3.64 -13.55
N TRP A 340 10.05 -4.44 -14.39
CA TRP A 340 10.65 -5.75 -14.08
C TRP A 340 9.76 -6.63 -13.14
N ASN A 341 10.24 -7.78 -12.64
CA ASN A 341 9.46 -8.63 -11.76
C ASN A 341 9.70 -8.27 -10.28
N MET A 342 8.82 -7.49 -9.72
CA MET A 342 8.83 -7.13 -8.31
C MET A 342 7.76 -7.91 -7.56
N ASP A 343 8.09 -8.39 -6.37
CA ASP A 343 7.19 -9.13 -5.49
C ASP A 343 6.79 -8.32 -4.27
N LEU A 344 5.65 -8.67 -3.68
CA LEU A 344 5.21 -8.16 -2.39
C LEU A 344 5.80 -9.00 -1.25
N TYR A 345 6.38 -8.31 -0.29
CA TYR A 345 6.98 -8.89 0.91
C TYR A 345 6.36 -8.29 2.16
N VAL A 346 6.50 -8.98 3.29
CA VAL A 346 6.18 -8.46 4.62
C VAL A 346 7.35 -8.66 5.56
N SER A 347 7.66 -7.64 6.37
CA SER A 347 8.59 -7.73 7.49
C SER A 347 7.85 -7.45 8.79
N LEU A 348 8.17 -8.24 9.85
CA LEU A 348 7.49 -8.17 11.14
C LEU A 348 8.35 -7.41 12.15
N ALA A 349 7.74 -6.54 12.94
CA ALA A 349 8.40 -5.89 14.05
C ALA A 349 8.78 -6.93 15.12
N THR A 350 10.00 -6.82 15.63
CA THR A 350 10.57 -7.66 16.70
C THR A 350 11.17 -6.78 17.78
N ASP A 351 11.53 -7.34 18.94
CA ASP A 351 12.19 -6.60 20.01
C ASP A 351 13.55 -6.00 19.59
N SER A 352 14.18 -6.56 18.55
CA SER A 352 15.49 -6.12 18.02
C SER A 352 15.42 -5.34 16.70
N GLY A 353 14.22 -4.99 16.22
CA GLY A 353 13.99 -4.31 14.93
C GLY A 353 13.03 -5.08 14.04
N TRP A 354 13.38 -5.33 12.80
CA TRP A 354 12.52 -5.97 11.80
C TRP A 354 13.00 -7.39 11.45
N SER A 355 12.06 -8.29 11.19
CA SER A 355 12.35 -9.66 10.72
C SER A 355 12.90 -9.64 9.29
N GLN A 356 13.53 -10.75 8.87
CA GLN A 356 13.77 -10.98 7.44
C GLN A 356 12.43 -10.92 6.68
N PRO A 357 12.39 -10.28 5.50
CA PRO A 357 11.19 -10.19 4.68
C PRO A 357 10.69 -11.57 4.25
N ILE A 358 9.39 -11.75 4.36
CA ILE A 358 8.66 -12.96 3.96
C ILE A 358 7.92 -12.62 2.67
N ASN A 359 8.16 -13.38 1.60
CA ASN A 359 7.39 -13.28 0.36
C ASN A 359 5.93 -13.66 0.62
N LEU A 360 4.96 -12.91 0.10
CA LEU A 360 3.53 -13.20 0.32
C LEU A 360 3.03 -14.49 -0.35
N GLY A 361 3.86 -15.12 -1.19
CA GLY A 361 3.62 -16.42 -1.81
C GLY A 361 2.90 -16.36 -3.15
N GLU A 362 2.85 -17.51 -3.82
CA GLU A 362 2.38 -17.69 -5.21
C GLU A 362 0.90 -17.33 -5.46
N THR A 363 0.09 -17.15 -4.42
CA THR A 363 -1.28 -16.68 -4.57
C THR A 363 -1.33 -15.18 -4.88
N ILE A 364 -0.41 -14.40 -4.31
CA ILE A 364 -0.31 -12.95 -4.50
C ILE A 364 0.72 -12.64 -5.58
N ASN A 365 1.94 -13.15 -5.42
CA ASN A 365 3.05 -12.89 -6.32
C ASN A 365 3.06 -13.86 -7.50
N THR A 366 3.43 -13.33 -8.65
CA THR A 366 3.55 -14.07 -9.92
C THR A 366 4.99 -13.97 -10.44
N PRO A 367 5.37 -14.63 -11.53
CA PRO A 367 6.66 -14.38 -12.18
C PRO A 367 6.83 -12.97 -12.78
N PHE A 368 5.85 -12.09 -12.62
CA PHE A 368 5.81 -10.72 -13.17
C PHE A 368 5.75 -9.70 -12.04
N ALA A 369 5.32 -8.46 -12.30
CA ALA A 369 5.35 -7.41 -11.29
C ALA A 369 4.08 -7.36 -10.44
N GLU A 370 4.25 -7.35 -9.11
CA GLU A 370 3.24 -6.99 -8.13
C GLU A 370 3.72 -5.76 -7.35
N ARG A 371 2.89 -4.70 -7.31
CA ARG A 371 3.28 -3.38 -6.77
C ARG A 371 2.17 -2.70 -5.98
N ALA A 372 2.54 -1.57 -5.32
CA ALA A 372 1.64 -0.69 -4.60
C ALA A 372 0.67 -1.41 -3.64
N PRO A 373 1.17 -2.21 -2.68
CA PRO A 373 0.32 -2.92 -1.74
C PRO A 373 -0.35 -1.95 -0.78
N TYR A 374 -1.67 -2.07 -0.60
CA TYR A 374 -2.43 -1.38 0.42
C TYR A 374 -3.25 -2.38 1.24
N LEU A 375 -2.84 -2.59 2.49
CA LEU A 375 -3.63 -3.37 3.44
C LEU A 375 -4.67 -2.47 4.10
N HIS A 376 -5.94 -2.75 3.84
CA HIS A 376 -7.04 -2.02 4.46
C HIS A 376 -7.01 -2.15 6.00
N PRO A 377 -7.50 -1.15 6.76
CA PRO A 377 -7.52 -1.17 8.22
C PRO A 377 -8.29 -2.31 8.88
N ASP A 378 -9.03 -3.13 8.12
CA ASP A 378 -9.59 -4.39 8.63
C ASP A 378 -8.50 -5.45 8.95
N GLY A 379 -7.24 -5.21 8.55
CA GLY A 379 -6.08 -6.09 8.76
C GLY A 379 -6.07 -7.34 7.88
N LYS A 380 -6.97 -7.45 6.91
CA LYS A 380 -7.16 -8.65 6.07
C LYS A 380 -7.22 -8.36 4.59
N THR A 381 -7.88 -7.29 4.17
CA THR A 381 -8.08 -6.98 2.75
C THR A 381 -6.88 -6.26 2.18
N LEU A 382 -6.22 -6.89 1.23
CA LEU A 382 -5.08 -6.35 0.48
C LEU A 382 -5.56 -5.91 -0.91
N TYR A 383 -5.25 -4.68 -1.28
CA TYR A 383 -5.32 -4.18 -2.65
C TYR A 383 -3.90 -4.05 -3.18
N PHE A 384 -3.69 -4.38 -4.43
CA PHE A 384 -2.37 -4.30 -5.07
C PHE A 384 -2.52 -4.27 -6.58
N SER A 385 -1.49 -3.86 -7.29
CA SER A 385 -1.44 -3.87 -8.74
C SER A 385 -0.56 -5.00 -9.24
N SER A 386 -0.98 -5.70 -10.31
CA SER A 386 -0.25 -6.82 -10.90
C SER A 386 -0.40 -6.85 -12.41
N ASP A 387 0.69 -7.19 -13.12
CA ASP A 387 0.66 -7.51 -14.55
C ASP A 387 0.71 -9.01 -14.82
N GLY A 388 0.87 -9.84 -13.80
CA GLY A 388 0.89 -11.30 -13.89
C GLY A 388 -0.47 -11.96 -13.75
N HIS A 389 -1.37 -11.41 -12.94
CA HIS A 389 -2.74 -11.90 -12.79
C HIS A 389 -3.60 -11.59 -14.04
N PRO A 390 -4.73 -12.33 -14.25
CA PRO A 390 -5.61 -12.06 -15.39
C PRO A 390 -6.18 -10.65 -15.38
N GLY A 391 -5.74 -9.80 -16.29
CA GLY A 391 -6.04 -8.37 -16.36
C GLY A 391 -6.31 -7.88 -17.78
N LEU A 392 -6.67 -6.60 -17.90
CA LEU A 392 -7.04 -5.93 -19.15
C LEU A 392 -5.87 -5.17 -19.77
N GLY A 393 -4.90 -4.79 -18.95
CA GLY A 393 -3.79 -3.94 -19.36
C GLY A 393 -2.43 -4.50 -18.97
N ARG A 394 -1.61 -3.59 -18.44
CA ARG A 394 -0.31 -3.89 -17.83
C ARG A 394 -0.52 -4.18 -16.35
N LEU A 395 -0.35 -3.16 -15.51
CA LEU A 395 -0.67 -3.29 -14.09
C LEU A 395 -2.16 -3.03 -13.89
N ASP A 396 -2.90 -4.07 -13.51
CA ASP A 396 -4.29 -3.97 -13.11
C ASP A 396 -4.42 -4.02 -11.60
N VAL A 397 -5.43 -3.38 -11.04
CA VAL A 397 -5.73 -3.40 -9.60
C VAL A 397 -6.52 -4.65 -9.23
N PHE A 398 -6.04 -5.32 -8.18
CA PHE A 398 -6.64 -6.54 -7.61
C PHE A 398 -6.93 -6.38 -6.12
N LYS A 399 -7.84 -7.22 -5.64
CA LYS A 399 -8.15 -7.41 -4.23
C LYS A 399 -7.93 -8.86 -3.84
N SER A 400 -7.29 -9.08 -2.68
CA SER A 400 -7.21 -10.39 -2.02
C SER A 400 -7.50 -10.26 -0.54
N VAL A 401 -7.91 -11.37 0.11
CA VAL A 401 -8.21 -11.41 1.53
C VAL A 401 -7.28 -12.39 2.24
N ARG A 402 -6.65 -11.95 3.30
CA ARG A 402 -5.82 -12.78 4.17
C ARG A 402 -6.68 -13.79 4.90
N LEU A 403 -6.38 -15.08 4.76
CA LEU A 403 -7.16 -16.19 5.28
C LEU A 403 -6.74 -16.64 6.69
N SER A 404 -5.61 -16.15 7.19
CA SER A 404 -5.05 -16.53 8.49
C SER A 404 -4.53 -15.30 9.24
N ASP A 405 -4.89 -15.17 10.50
CA ASP A 405 -4.39 -14.11 11.38
C ASP A 405 -2.91 -14.30 11.78
N THR A 406 -2.35 -15.49 11.58
CA THR A 406 -0.95 -15.84 11.97
C THR A 406 -0.04 -16.06 10.78
N SER A 407 -0.56 -16.22 9.56
CA SER A 407 0.22 -16.43 8.34
C SER A 407 0.09 -15.24 7.40
N TRP A 408 1.18 -14.90 6.73
CA TRP A 408 1.24 -13.89 5.67
C TRP A 408 1.33 -14.49 4.27
N THR A 409 1.28 -15.83 4.17
CA THR A 409 1.34 -16.55 2.88
C THR A 409 0.01 -17.22 2.52
N GLN A 410 -1.04 -17.02 3.32
CA GLN A 410 -2.36 -17.60 3.08
C GLN A 410 -3.35 -16.51 2.69
N TRP A 411 -3.60 -16.41 1.40
CA TRP A 411 -4.45 -15.41 0.77
C TRP A 411 -5.55 -16.06 -0.07
N SER A 412 -6.66 -15.37 -0.25
CA SER A 412 -7.65 -15.75 -1.24
C SER A 412 -7.12 -15.51 -2.66
N GLU A 413 -7.65 -16.22 -3.66
CA GLU A 413 -7.38 -15.89 -5.06
C GLU A 413 -7.65 -14.41 -5.32
N PRO A 414 -6.72 -13.66 -5.95
CA PRO A 414 -6.94 -12.27 -6.29
C PRO A 414 -8.11 -12.06 -7.23
N VAL A 415 -8.92 -11.06 -6.94
CA VAL A 415 -10.07 -10.65 -7.74
C VAL A 415 -9.74 -9.33 -8.44
N ASN A 416 -9.77 -9.31 -9.78
CA ASN A 416 -9.61 -8.09 -10.57
C ASN A 416 -10.76 -7.12 -10.27
N LEU A 417 -10.48 -5.84 -10.08
CA LEU A 417 -11.50 -4.84 -9.72
C LEU A 417 -12.40 -4.41 -10.90
N GLY A 418 -12.19 -5.00 -12.06
CA GLY A 418 -13.10 -4.91 -13.19
C GLY A 418 -12.76 -3.83 -14.19
N LYS A 419 -13.46 -3.90 -15.31
CA LYS A 419 -13.22 -3.15 -16.53
C LYS A 419 -13.55 -1.65 -16.48
N GLU A 420 -14.16 -1.18 -15.39
CA GLU A 420 -14.43 0.24 -15.19
C GLU A 420 -13.27 0.92 -14.43
N ILE A 421 -12.55 0.16 -13.59
CA ILE A 421 -11.39 0.63 -12.84
C ILE A 421 -10.12 0.44 -13.68
N ASN A 422 -9.89 -0.78 -14.16
CA ASN A 422 -8.69 -1.16 -14.88
C ASN A 422 -8.76 -0.72 -16.36
N THR A 423 -7.61 -0.24 -16.86
CA THR A 423 -7.42 0.30 -18.21
C THR A 423 -6.51 -0.61 -19.04
N SER A 424 -6.13 -0.18 -20.25
CA SER A 424 -5.14 -0.89 -21.09
C SER A 424 -3.69 -0.66 -20.62
N THR A 425 -3.47 0.31 -19.73
CA THR A 425 -2.14 0.74 -19.25
C THR A 425 -1.91 0.29 -17.80
N ASP A 426 -1.11 1.05 -17.08
CA ASP A 426 -0.88 0.78 -15.66
C ASP A 426 -1.93 1.49 -14.81
N ASP A 427 -2.60 0.76 -13.93
CA ASP A 427 -3.50 1.27 -12.90
C ASP A 427 -2.88 0.93 -11.54
N TRP A 428 -2.57 1.97 -10.72
CA TRP A 428 -1.81 1.72 -9.52
C TRP A 428 -2.09 2.72 -8.39
N GLY A 429 -1.51 2.47 -7.19
CA GLY A 429 -1.68 3.34 -6.04
C GLY A 429 -3.12 3.33 -5.50
N TYR A 430 -3.82 2.18 -5.57
CA TYR A 430 -5.23 2.07 -5.20
C TYR A 430 -5.42 2.03 -3.69
N ILE A 431 -5.90 3.12 -3.11
CA ILE A 431 -6.15 3.26 -1.67
C ILE A 431 -7.62 3.56 -1.40
N VAL A 432 -8.23 2.73 -0.56
CA VAL A 432 -9.63 2.86 -0.14
C VAL A 432 -9.73 3.78 1.08
N ASN A 433 -10.69 4.71 1.06
CA ASN A 433 -10.97 5.54 2.22
C ASN A 433 -11.53 4.70 3.40
N LEU A 434 -11.47 5.24 4.62
CA LEU A 434 -11.90 4.51 5.81
C LEU A 434 -13.38 4.14 5.85
N LYS A 435 -14.23 4.83 5.10
CA LYS A 435 -15.65 4.47 4.97
C LYS A 435 -15.86 3.24 4.08
N GLY A 436 -14.83 2.84 3.30
CA GLY A 436 -14.91 1.72 2.39
C GLY A 436 -15.84 1.94 1.18
N ASP A 437 -16.19 3.19 0.90
CA ASP A 437 -17.13 3.55 -0.18
C ASP A 437 -16.46 4.20 -1.40
N THR A 438 -15.26 4.72 -1.22
CA THR A 438 -14.51 5.46 -2.25
C THR A 438 -13.05 5.05 -2.22
N ALA A 439 -12.45 4.82 -3.38
CA ALA A 439 -11.01 4.67 -3.53
C ALA A 439 -10.42 5.82 -4.33
N TYR A 440 -9.12 6.04 -4.13
CA TYR A 440 -8.26 6.90 -4.93
C TYR A 440 -7.22 6.04 -5.62
N TYR A 441 -6.86 6.38 -6.84
CA TYR A 441 -5.85 5.67 -7.60
C TYR A 441 -5.32 6.54 -8.74
N SER A 442 -4.20 6.13 -9.30
CA SER A 442 -3.56 6.80 -10.44
C SER A 442 -3.82 6.01 -11.70
N ALA A 443 -4.17 6.70 -12.77
CA ALA A 443 -4.38 6.09 -14.08
C ALA A 443 -3.89 7.01 -15.21
N LEU A 444 -3.40 6.37 -16.26
CA LEU A 444 -2.94 7.00 -17.49
C LEU A 444 -4.06 6.96 -18.55
N ASN A 445 -4.04 7.89 -19.50
CA ASN A 445 -4.86 7.87 -20.72
C ASN A 445 -6.40 7.84 -20.56
N ARG A 446 -6.95 8.31 -19.43
CA ARG A 446 -8.41 8.49 -19.35
C ARG A 446 -8.86 9.73 -20.09
N ALA A 447 -10.03 9.64 -20.74
CA ALA A 447 -10.59 10.70 -21.61
C ALA A 447 -10.74 12.08 -20.96
N ASN A 448 -10.80 12.17 -19.64
CA ASN A 448 -10.91 13.40 -18.86
C ASN A 448 -9.62 13.72 -18.07
N GLY A 449 -8.48 13.15 -18.46
CA GLY A 449 -7.16 13.46 -17.88
C GLY A 449 -6.66 14.85 -18.25
N TYR A 450 -5.77 15.38 -17.42
CA TYR A 450 -5.11 16.67 -17.63
C TYR A 450 -3.75 16.53 -18.31
N GLY A 451 -3.09 15.40 -18.12
CA GLY A 451 -1.74 15.18 -18.61
C GLY A 451 -1.36 13.71 -18.73
N GLY A 452 -0.25 13.34 -18.14
CA GLY A 452 0.23 11.96 -18.06
C GLY A 452 -0.57 11.13 -17.06
N TRP A 453 0.02 10.81 -15.93
CA TRP A 453 -0.67 10.18 -14.80
C TRP A 453 -1.55 11.19 -14.07
N ASP A 454 -2.81 10.88 -13.89
CA ASP A 454 -3.76 11.68 -13.11
C ASP A 454 -4.34 10.87 -11.96
N ILE A 455 -4.69 11.55 -10.87
CA ILE A 455 -5.37 10.95 -9.72
C ILE A 455 -6.89 11.04 -9.90
N TYR A 456 -7.53 9.88 -9.68
CA TYR A 456 -8.97 9.70 -9.75
C TYR A 456 -9.54 9.24 -8.41
N SER A 457 -10.81 9.49 -8.20
CA SER A 457 -11.62 8.82 -7.19
C SER A 457 -12.66 7.94 -7.86
N VAL A 458 -12.98 6.80 -7.24
CA VAL A 458 -14.00 5.85 -7.72
C VAL A 458 -14.85 5.35 -6.57
N THR A 459 -16.17 5.22 -6.78
CA THR A 459 -17.05 4.51 -5.85
C THR A 459 -16.80 3.01 -5.96
N LEU A 460 -16.78 2.29 -4.82
CA LEU A 460 -16.48 0.85 -4.82
C LEU A 460 -17.73 0.02 -5.09
N PRO A 461 -17.66 -0.95 -6.03
CA PRO A 461 -18.67 -2.00 -6.12
C PRO A 461 -18.60 -2.92 -4.89
N ASP A 462 -19.70 -3.59 -4.55
CA ASP A 462 -19.79 -4.37 -3.30
C ASP A 462 -18.72 -5.46 -3.18
N PHE A 463 -18.36 -6.12 -4.27
CA PHE A 463 -17.32 -7.16 -4.26
C PHE A 463 -15.91 -6.61 -4.00
N ALA A 464 -15.68 -5.32 -4.32
CA ALA A 464 -14.40 -4.66 -4.09
C ALA A 464 -14.25 -4.11 -2.66
N LYS A 465 -15.33 -4.00 -1.89
CA LYS A 465 -15.29 -3.46 -0.52
C LYS A 465 -14.52 -4.39 0.43
N ALA A 466 -13.83 -3.79 1.39
CA ALA A 466 -13.24 -4.47 2.54
C ALA A 466 -14.32 -4.81 3.60
N GLU A 467 -13.92 -5.53 4.66
CA GLU A 467 -14.81 -5.71 5.81
C GLU A 467 -15.15 -4.35 6.44
N ARG A 468 -16.40 -4.20 6.89
CA ARG A 468 -16.84 -2.96 7.53
C ARG A 468 -16.00 -2.65 8.76
N THR A 469 -15.49 -1.43 8.80
CA THR A 469 -14.75 -0.88 9.93
C THR A 469 -15.51 0.25 10.59
N ILE A 470 -15.07 0.65 11.77
CA ILE A 470 -15.57 1.83 12.48
C ILE A 470 -14.38 2.71 12.86
N THR A 471 -14.54 4.00 12.67
CA THR A 471 -13.54 4.98 13.07
C THR A 471 -13.82 5.45 14.51
N ILE A 472 -12.83 5.33 15.37
CA ILE A 472 -12.84 5.88 16.73
C ILE A 472 -11.90 7.07 16.76
N GLN A 473 -12.40 8.20 17.15
CA GLN A 473 -11.64 9.44 17.23
C GLN A 473 -11.90 10.20 18.52
N GLY A 474 -10.95 10.99 18.97
CA GLY A 474 -11.08 11.77 20.19
C GLY A 474 -9.86 12.59 20.50
N LYS A 475 -9.80 13.13 21.73
CA LYS A 475 -8.64 13.87 22.22
C LYS A 475 -8.12 13.25 23.51
N VAL A 476 -6.80 13.33 23.70
CA VAL A 476 -6.14 12.98 24.97
C VAL A 476 -5.74 14.27 25.69
N TYR A 477 -6.19 14.43 26.92
CA TYR A 477 -5.88 15.59 27.75
C TYR A 477 -5.91 15.23 29.26
N ASP A 478 -5.38 16.09 30.11
CA ASP A 478 -5.50 15.95 31.56
C ASP A 478 -6.74 16.63 32.11
N LYS A 479 -6.95 16.58 33.43
CA LYS A 479 -8.08 17.25 34.12
C LYS A 479 -8.12 18.75 33.88
N ASP A 480 -6.97 19.36 33.66
CA ASP A 480 -6.80 20.81 33.44
C ASP A 480 -6.93 21.16 31.94
N LYS A 481 -7.29 20.22 31.09
CA LYS A 481 -7.41 20.37 29.64
C LYS A 481 -6.08 20.57 28.89
N ASN A 482 -4.94 20.31 29.54
CA ASN A 482 -3.66 20.29 28.83
C ASN A 482 -3.62 19.09 27.87
N ILE A 483 -3.19 19.35 26.65
CA ILE A 483 -3.03 18.36 25.60
C ILE A 483 -1.89 17.41 25.98
N ILE A 484 -2.08 16.11 25.68
CA ILE A 484 -1.11 15.07 26.01
C ILE A 484 -0.78 14.28 24.75
N ALA A 485 0.52 14.16 24.45
CA ALA A 485 1.03 13.19 23.49
C ALA A 485 1.05 11.81 24.17
N ALA A 486 0.16 10.93 23.77
CA ALA A 486 -0.03 9.60 24.38
C ALA A 486 0.00 8.50 23.34
N THR A 487 0.44 7.33 23.75
CA THR A 487 0.31 6.08 22.99
C THR A 487 -0.95 5.34 23.45
N ILE A 488 -1.80 4.95 22.52
CA ILE A 488 -3.08 4.29 22.78
C ILE A 488 -3.05 2.93 22.07
N LYS A 489 -2.96 1.84 22.84
CA LYS A 489 -2.96 0.47 22.34
C LYS A 489 -4.37 -0.10 22.41
N TRP A 490 -4.80 -0.75 21.34
CA TRP A 490 -6.11 -1.36 21.21
C TRP A 490 -6.00 -2.88 21.12
N GLU A 491 -6.85 -3.58 21.85
CA GLU A 491 -6.86 -5.04 21.90
C GLU A 491 -8.27 -5.61 21.69
N ASP A 492 -8.38 -6.72 20.99
CA ASP A 492 -9.59 -7.53 20.91
C ASP A 492 -9.75 -8.27 22.25
N LEU A 493 -10.78 -7.95 23.01
CA LEU A 493 -11.00 -8.51 24.35
C LEU A 493 -11.38 -9.99 24.36
N GLU A 494 -11.79 -10.57 23.23
CA GLU A 494 -12.08 -12.01 23.13
C GLU A 494 -10.80 -12.84 22.95
N THR A 495 -9.86 -12.30 22.20
CA THR A 495 -8.61 -13.00 21.87
C THR A 495 -7.41 -12.52 22.69
N GLY A 496 -7.50 -11.35 23.33
CA GLY A 496 -6.39 -10.68 24.01
C GLY A 496 -5.30 -10.16 23.05
N ARG A 497 -5.56 -10.15 21.74
CA ARG A 497 -4.62 -9.72 20.72
C ARG A 497 -4.67 -8.21 20.56
N GLU A 498 -3.50 -7.58 20.52
CA GLU A 498 -3.36 -6.17 20.11
C GLU A 498 -3.66 -6.06 18.61
N ILE A 499 -4.51 -5.10 18.25
CA ILE A 499 -5.06 -4.95 16.90
C ILE A 499 -4.79 -3.56 16.30
N GLY A 500 -4.28 -2.62 17.10
CA GLY A 500 -3.93 -1.30 16.61
C GLY A 500 -3.26 -0.45 17.67
N ILE A 501 -2.40 0.47 17.20
CA ILE A 501 -1.77 1.50 18.01
C ILE A 501 -2.13 2.84 17.37
N ALA A 502 -2.57 3.79 18.19
CA ALA A 502 -2.73 5.19 17.81
C ALA A 502 -1.85 6.08 18.70
N HIS A 503 -1.35 7.17 18.13
CA HIS A 503 -0.66 8.21 18.89
C HIS A 503 -1.48 9.48 18.81
N SER A 504 -1.71 10.13 19.95
CA SER A 504 -2.37 11.44 19.91
C SER A 504 -1.43 12.52 19.39
N ASN A 505 -1.96 13.38 18.54
CA ASN A 505 -1.23 14.50 17.97
C ASN A 505 -0.69 15.41 19.09
N PRO A 506 0.61 15.70 19.15
CA PRO A 506 1.20 16.49 20.25
C PRO A 506 0.70 17.94 20.33
N GLN A 507 0.14 18.49 19.25
CA GLN A 507 -0.39 19.86 19.19
C GLN A 507 -1.87 19.95 19.54
N THR A 508 -2.67 19.00 19.09
CA THR A 508 -4.14 19.05 19.19
C THR A 508 -4.70 18.03 20.17
N GLY A 509 -3.91 17.04 20.58
CA GLY A 509 -4.33 15.88 21.37
C GLY A 509 -5.22 14.91 20.62
N GLU A 510 -5.54 15.17 19.37
CA GLU A 510 -6.41 14.35 18.57
C GLU A 510 -5.77 13.01 18.24
N TYR A 511 -6.57 11.96 18.28
CA TYR A 511 -6.20 10.64 17.83
C TYR A 511 -7.33 10.02 17.02
N ILE A 512 -6.96 9.10 16.16
CA ILE A 512 -7.88 8.30 15.37
C ILE A 512 -7.40 6.85 15.32
N ILE A 513 -8.33 5.92 15.34
CA ILE A 513 -8.08 4.52 15.03
C ILE A 513 -9.26 3.93 14.29
N VAL A 514 -8.98 2.95 13.45
CA VAL A 514 -9.99 2.22 12.68
C VAL A 514 -9.98 0.77 13.10
N LEU A 515 -11.14 0.25 13.48
CA LEU A 515 -11.29 -1.11 13.99
C LEU A 515 -12.35 -1.87 13.21
N PRO A 516 -12.18 -3.19 12.97
CA PRO A 516 -13.23 -4.04 12.40
C PRO A 516 -14.50 -3.98 13.22
N PHE A 517 -15.64 -3.97 12.54
CA PHE A 517 -16.96 -3.96 13.19
C PHE A 517 -17.27 -5.33 13.80
N GLY A 518 -18.18 -5.37 14.79
CA GLY A 518 -18.76 -6.62 15.32
C GLY A 518 -18.02 -7.25 16.49
N LYS A 519 -17.01 -6.59 17.06
CA LYS A 519 -16.23 -7.08 18.20
C LYS A 519 -16.30 -6.15 19.41
N LYS A 520 -15.77 -6.61 20.54
CA LYS A 520 -15.55 -5.80 21.74
C LYS A 520 -14.05 -5.53 21.91
N TYR A 521 -13.70 -4.26 22.01
CA TYR A 521 -12.33 -3.82 22.11
C TYR A 521 -12.01 -3.17 23.44
N GLY A 522 -10.84 -3.45 23.98
CA GLY A 522 -10.22 -2.68 25.05
C GLY A 522 -9.22 -1.69 24.50
N TYR A 523 -9.04 -0.55 25.17
CA TYR A 523 -7.91 0.32 24.92
C TYR A 523 -7.13 0.63 26.19
N PHE A 524 -5.86 0.96 25.99
CA PHE A 524 -4.92 1.35 27.03
C PHE A 524 -4.11 2.55 26.55
N ALA A 525 -4.30 3.68 27.20
CA ALA A 525 -3.61 4.94 26.89
C ALA A 525 -2.54 5.24 27.94
N GLU A 526 -1.32 5.51 27.50
CA GLU A 526 -0.17 5.82 28.35
C GLU A 526 0.60 7.06 27.85
N ALA A 527 1.13 7.82 28.81
CA ALA A 527 2.03 8.95 28.57
C ALA A 527 2.97 9.12 29.76
N ASP A 528 4.17 9.69 29.53
CA ASP A 528 5.15 9.92 30.57
C ASP A 528 4.64 10.90 31.65
N GLY A 529 4.78 10.52 32.91
CA GLY A 529 4.30 11.30 34.06
C GLY A 529 2.80 11.16 34.35
N TYR A 530 2.06 10.34 33.58
CA TYR A 530 0.64 10.12 33.77
C TYR A 530 0.33 8.69 34.18
N PHE A 531 -0.75 8.52 34.94
CA PHE A 531 -1.31 7.21 35.24
C PHE A 531 -2.05 6.72 34.00
N PRO A 532 -1.79 5.48 33.55
CA PRO A 532 -2.44 4.92 32.37
C PRO A 532 -3.96 4.84 32.52
N ASN A 533 -4.68 5.12 31.45
CA ASN A 533 -6.13 4.99 31.40
C ASN A 533 -6.51 3.84 30.46
N SER A 534 -7.40 2.98 30.92
CA SER A 534 -7.99 1.89 30.13
C SER A 534 -9.50 1.98 30.12
N SER A 535 -10.11 1.49 29.05
CA SER A 535 -11.56 1.31 28.96
C SER A 535 -11.90 0.31 27.85
N SER A 536 -13.19 0.07 27.59
CA SER A 536 -13.63 -0.80 26.51
C SER A 536 -14.78 -0.21 25.72
N ILE A 537 -14.88 -0.62 24.45
CA ILE A 537 -15.95 -0.25 23.52
C ILE A 537 -16.54 -1.52 22.94
N ASP A 538 -17.89 -1.64 23.01
CA ASP A 538 -18.61 -2.76 22.42
C ASP A 538 -19.17 -2.37 21.05
N LEU A 539 -18.55 -2.90 19.98
CA LEU A 539 -18.95 -2.70 18.60
C LEU A 539 -19.78 -3.86 18.02
N LYS A 540 -20.25 -4.80 18.86
CA LYS A 540 -21.14 -5.90 18.44
C LYS A 540 -22.55 -5.42 18.10
N LYS A 541 -22.98 -4.31 18.68
CA LYS A 541 -24.30 -3.74 18.44
C LYS A 541 -24.29 -2.89 17.18
N LYS A 542 -25.26 -3.09 16.29
CA LYS A 542 -25.44 -2.32 15.06
C LYS A 542 -25.58 -0.83 15.41
N ARG A 543 -24.66 0.01 14.91
CA ARG A 543 -24.71 1.47 14.95
C ARG A 543 -25.03 2.00 13.56
N ASN A 544 -25.71 3.12 13.50
CA ASN A 544 -26.05 3.76 12.22
C ASN A 544 -24.93 4.65 11.67
N ASP A 545 -23.98 5.05 12.54
CA ASP A 545 -22.84 5.89 12.24
C ASP A 545 -21.53 5.06 12.29
N ASP A 546 -20.64 5.31 11.37
CA ASP A 546 -19.33 4.65 11.27
C ASP A 546 -18.25 5.40 12.07
N ASN A 547 -18.61 6.46 12.82
CA ASN A 547 -17.71 7.26 13.64
C ASN A 547 -18.14 7.20 15.13
N TYR A 548 -17.17 7.02 16.01
CA TYR A 548 -17.35 7.00 17.45
C TYR A 548 -16.42 8.01 18.13
N GLN A 549 -17.01 8.92 18.92
CA GLN A 549 -16.22 9.90 19.70
C GLN A 549 -15.84 9.31 21.06
N ASN A 550 -14.55 9.30 21.38
CA ASN A 550 -14.00 8.79 22.63
C ASN A 550 -12.84 9.67 23.12
N ASN A 551 -13.12 10.57 24.03
CA ASN A 551 -12.07 11.39 24.67
C ASN A 551 -11.44 10.64 25.84
N ILE A 552 -10.11 10.73 25.98
CA ILE A 552 -9.34 10.08 27.02
C ILE A 552 -8.76 11.13 27.96
N VAL A 553 -9.00 10.94 29.25
CA VAL A 553 -8.46 11.83 30.30
C VAL A 553 -7.41 11.07 31.08
N LEU A 554 -6.16 11.54 31.10
CA LEU A 554 -5.08 10.99 31.90
C LEU A 554 -4.87 11.79 33.18
N ALA A 555 -4.54 11.12 34.26
CA ALA A 555 -4.28 11.75 35.56
C ALA A 555 -2.76 11.82 35.83
N LYS A 556 -2.24 12.98 36.20
CA LYS A 556 -0.83 13.13 36.59
C LYS A 556 -0.51 12.28 37.82
N VAL A 557 0.58 11.50 37.73
CA VAL A 557 1.00 10.61 38.84
C VAL A 557 1.23 11.41 40.13
N ASP A 558 1.88 12.52 40.07
CA ASP A 558 2.15 13.37 41.26
C ASP A 558 0.87 13.80 41.95
N ASN A 559 -0.16 14.20 41.20
CA ASN A 559 -1.46 14.59 41.75
C ASN A 559 -2.15 13.39 42.44
N LEU A 560 -2.06 12.20 41.86
CA LEU A 560 -2.66 11.00 42.43
C LEU A 560 -2.00 10.56 43.73
N LEU A 561 -0.68 10.65 43.82
CA LEU A 561 0.10 10.33 45.02
C LEU A 561 -0.16 11.33 46.16
N GLN A 562 -0.43 12.60 45.84
CA GLN A 562 -0.71 13.64 46.80
C GLN A 562 -2.18 13.75 47.24
N ALA A 563 -3.13 13.64 46.28
CA ALA A 563 -4.55 13.93 46.53
C ALA A 563 -5.35 12.76 47.07
N LYS A 564 -4.80 11.55 47.13
CA LYS A 564 -5.50 10.30 47.52
C LYS A 564 -6.79 10.05 46.74
N GLU A 565 -6.82 10.38 45.47
CA GLU A 565 -7.96 10.20 44.60
C GLU A 565 -8.18 8.70 44.25
N ASN A 566 -9.44 8.35 44.07
CA ASN A 566 -9.80 7.03 43.55
C ASN A 566 -9.63 6.98 42.03
N ILE A 567 -9.00 5.93 41.54
CA ILE A 567 -8.89 5.63 40.11
C ILE A 567 -9.71 4.37 39.83
N THR A 568 -10.60 4.46 38.88
CA THR A 568 -11.29 3.27 38.36
C THR A 568 -10.35 2.48 37.48
N ILE A 569 -10.14 1.21 37.79
CA ILE A 569 -9.45 0.28 36.93
C ILE A 569 -10.50 -0.40 36.05
N ASN A 570 -10.52 -0.01 34.80
CA ASN A 570 -11.46 -0.56 33.83
C ASN A 570 -10.97 -1.94 33.32
N ASN A 571 -11.76 -2.60 32.49
CA ASN A 571 -11.43 -3.89 31.88
C ASN A 571 -11.11 -5.03 32.89
N ILE A 572 -11.66 -4.95 34.10
CA ILE A 572 -11.66 -6.05 35.08
C ILE A 572 -13.06 -6.66 35.08
N PHE A 573 -13.18 -7.89 34.62
CA PHE A 573 -14.45 -8.56 34.40
C PHE A 573 -14.63 -9.74 35.36
N PHE A 574 -15.87 -9.90 35.80
CA PHE A 574 -16.35 -11.03 36.61
C PHE A 574 -17.64 -11.57 36.02
N ASP A 575 -17.85 -12.85 36.13
CA ASP A 575 -19.19 -13.41 35.82
C ASP A 575 -20.24 -12.93 36.81
N TYR A 576 -21.52 -13.10 36.42
CA TYR A 576 -22.61 -12.80 37.32
C TYR A 576 -22.49 -13.62 38.60
N ASP A 577 -22.63 -12.94 39.73
CA ASP A 577 -22.55 -13.54 41.07
C ASP A 577 -21.23 -14.25 41.41
N LYS A 578 -20.13 -13.99 40.65
CA LYS A 578 -18.83 -14.55 40.87
C LYS A 578 -17.78 -13.48 41.21
N TYR A 579 -16.68 -13.93 41.82
CA TYR A 579 -15.51 -13.11 42.15
C TYR A 579 -14.20 -13.61 41.51
N GLU A 580 -14.27 -14.71 40.77
CA GLU A 580 -13.16 -15.21 39.95
C GLU A 580 -12.93 -14.23 38.80
N ILE A 581 -11.65 -13.83 38.65
CA ILE A 581 -11.23 -12.90 37.60
C ILE A 581 -11.27 -13.62 36.27
N LYS A 582 -11.94 -13.03 35.29
CA LYS A 582 -11.98 -13.57 33.94
C LYS A 582 -10.64 -13.36 33.20
N PRO A 583 -10.26 -14.28 32.29
CA PRO A 583 -8.99 -14.20 31.55
C PRO A 583 -8.79 -12.87 30.82
N GLU A 584 -9.86 -12.27 30.30
CA GLU A 584 -9.83 -10.98 29.60
C GLU A 584 -9.36 -9.81 30.48
N SER A 585 -9.32 -10.00 31.80
CA SER A 585 -8.86 -8.98 32.77
C SER A 585 -7.36 -9.04 33.05
N TYR A 586 -6.70 -10.13 32.71
CA TYR A 586 -5.26 -10.27 33.03
C TYR A 586 -4.34 -9.26 32.36
N PRO A 587 -4.56 -8.85 31.11
CA PRO A 587 -3.75 -7.79 30.50
C PRO A 587 -3.80 -6.49 31.33
N GLU A 588 -4.97 -6.10 31.80
CA GLU A 588 -5.13 -4.89 32.62
C GLU A 588 -4.45 -5.02 33.98
N LEU A 589 -4.59 -6.16 34.63
CA LEU A 589 -3.96 -6.41 35.92
C LEU A 589 -2.42 -6.47 35.82
N ASN A 590 -1.88 -6.98 34.73
CA ASN A 590 -0.44 -6.97 34.46
C ASN A 590 0.06 -5.52 34.22
N ARG A 591 -0.71 -4.68 33.55
CA ARG A 591 -0.38 -3.26 33.37
C ARG A 591 -0.37 -2.51 34.68
N LEU A 592 -1.38 -2.73 35.52
CA LEU A 592 -1.45 -2.18 36.89
C LEU A 592 -0.27 -2.65 37.75
N GLU A 593 0.06 -3.92 37.69
CA GLU A 593 1.22 -4.49 38.38
C GLU A 593 2.52 -3.83 37.92
N HIS A 594 2.74 -3.72 36.62
CA HIS A 594 3.93 -3.06 36.08
C HIS A 594 4.04 -1.60 36.54
N PHE A 595 2.94 -0.86 36.53
CA PHE A 595 2.91 0.49 37.06
C PHE A 595 3.27 0.55 38.55
N LEU A 596 2.63 -0.29 39.38
CA LEU A 596 2.87 -0.31 40.84
C LEU A 596 4.30 -0.75 41.21
N LYS A 597 4.97 -1.56 40.41
CA LYS A 597 6.38 -1.94 40.61
C LYS A 597 7.33 -0.75 40.46
N LYS A 598 6.97 0.28 39.73
CA LYS A 598 7.76 1.53 39.68
C LYS A 598 7.70 2.32 41.00
N TYR A 599 6.69 2.04 41.86
CA TYR A 599 6.45 2.70 43.12
C TYR A 599 6.36 1.69 44.28
N PRO A 600 7.44 0.94 44.63
CA PRO A 600 7.41 -0.25 45.51
C PRO A 600 6.99 0.05 46.96
N ASN A 601 7.15 1.30 47.42
CA ASN A 601 6.77 1.71 48.77
C ASN A 601 5.36 2.31 48.88
N GLN A 602 4.68 2.48 47.72
CA GLN A 602 3.36 3.07 47.68
C GLN A 602 2.32 2.14 48.28
N LYS A 603 1.54 2.63 49.23
CA LYS A 603 0.39 1.92 49.79
C LYS A 603 -0.83 2.20 48.96
N ILE A 604 -1.62 1.15 48.67
CA ILE A 604 -2.85 1.26 47.93
C ILE A 604 -4.03 0.59 48.66
N THR A 605 -5.23 1.08 48.39
CA THR A 605 -6.47 0.42 48.77
C THR A 605 -7.24 0.04 47.50
N ILE A 606 -7.54 -1.25 47.36
CA ILE A 606 -8.37 -1.79 46.27
C ILE A 606 -9.80 -1.86 46.76
N GLN A 607 -10.70 -1.19 46.04
CA GLN A 607 -12.11 -1.01 46.40
C GLN A 607 -13.00 -1.71 45.36
N GLY A 608 -13.88 -2.60 45.84
CA GLY A 608 -14.83 -3.26 44.97
C GLY A 608 -16.21 -2.63 45.04
N HIS A 609 -16.95 -2.60 43.91
CA HIS A 609 -18.30 -2.07 43.78
C HIS A 609 -19.18 -3.05 43.02
N THR A 610 -20.53 -2.95 43.23
CA THR A 610 -21.53 -3.74 42.51
C THR A 610 -22.62 -2.79 41.98
N ASP A 611 -23.47 -3.31 41.12
CA ASP A 611 -24.80 -2.74 40.85
C ASP A 611 -25.73 -2.91 42.06
N ASN A 612 -26.96 -2.45 41.94
CA ASN A 612 -27.94 -2.44 43.01
C ASN A 612 -28.87 -3.71 43.06
N ILE A 613 -28.47 -4.76 42.32
CA ILE A 613 -29.24 -6.02 42.32
C ILE A 613 -28.82 -6.85 43.52
N GLY A 614 -29.78 -7.23 44.37
CA GLY A 614 -29.55 -8.01 45.57
C GLY A 614 -29.50 -7.22 46.87
N SER A 615 -29.31 -7.90 48.03
CA SER A 615 -29.27 -7.24 49.33
C SER A 615 -27.97 -6.44 49.55
N LYS A 616 -28.08 -5.36 50.35
CA LYS A 616 -26.92 -4.52 50.67
C LYS A 616 -25.75 -5.30 51.27
N GLN A 617 -26.07 -6.18 52.23
CA GLN A 617 -25.01 -6.97 52.93
C GLN A 617 -24.35 -7.96 51.98
N TYR A 618 -25.12 -8.60 51.11
CA TYR A 618 -24.62 -9.50 50.09
C TYR A 618 -23.66 -8.78 49.13
N ASN A 619 -24.06 -7.64 48.61
CA ASN A 619 -23.25 -6.85 47.66
C ASN A 619 -21.97 -6.32 48.30
N ILE A 620 -21.97 -5.96 49.57
CA ILE A 620 -20.76 -5.58 50.31
C ILE A 620 -19.77 -6.78 50.36
N GLN A 621 -20.28 -7.98 50.65
CA GLN A 621 -19.43 -9.19 50.71
C GLN A 621 -18.91 -9.59 49.32
N LEU A 622 -19.75 -9.54 48.27
CA LEU A 622 -19.34 -9.84 46.91
C LEU A 622 -18.28 -8.87 46.41
N SER A 623 -18.48 -7.57 46.63
CA SER A 623 -17.50 -6.53 46.22
C SER A 623 -16.16 -6.67 46.96
N LEU A 624 -16.19 -7.03 48.25
CA LEU A 624 -14.99 -7.29 49.03
C LEU A 624 -14.23 -8.55 48.50
N LYS A 625 -14.97 -9.63 48.14
CA LYS A 625 -14.36 -10.82 47.51
C LYS A 625 -13.68 -10.47 46.20
N ARG A 626 -14.29 -9.66 45.33
CA ARG A 626 -13.72 -9.18 44.08
C ARG A 626 -12.47 -8.34 44.32
N ALA A 627 -12.47 -7.39 45.26
CA ALA A 627 -11.30 -6.61 45.63
C ALA A 627 -10.15 -7.51 46.14
N LYS A 628 -10.47 -8.56 46.96
CA LYS A 628 -9.49 -9.54 47.40
C LYS A 628 -8.91 -10.37 46.26
N ALA A 629 -9.73 -10.79 45.29
CA ALA A 629 -9.23 -11.55 44.13
C ALA A 629 -8.20 -10.73 43.33
N VAL A 630 -8.46 -9.44 43.10
CA VAL A 630 -7.52 -8.54 42.46
C VAL A 630 -6.23 -8.37 43.29
N ALA A 631 -6.36 -8.17 44.62
CA ALA A 631 -5.21 -8.06 45.50
C ALA A 631 -4.34 -9.33 45.49
N GLU A 632 -4.93 -10.50 45.60
CA GLU A 632 -4.18 -11.76 45.55
C GLU A 632 -3.48 -11.98 44.21
N TYR A 633 -4.11 -11.58 43.09
CA TYR A 633 -3.45 -11.61 41.79
C TYR A 633 -2.19 -10.72 41.79
N LEU A 634 -2.30 -9.46 42.21
CA LEU A 634 -1.17 -8.52 42.26
C LEU A 634 -0.05 -9.01 43.19
N ILE A 635 -0.41 -9.60 44.34
CA ILE A 635 0.55 -10.20 45.29
C ILE A 635 1.25 -11.41 44.66
N SER A 636 0.51 -12.26 43.93
CA SER A 636 1.10 -13.40 43.21
C SER A 636 2.13 -12.99 42.16
N LYS A 637 2.03 -11.75 41.65
CA LYS A 637 2.96 -11.11 40.70
C LYS A 637 4.13 -10.36 41.39
N GLY A 638 4.23 -10.45 42.73
CA GLY A 638 5.36 -9.95 43.49
C GLY A 638 5.16 -8.60 44.18
N LEU A 639 3.95 -8.05 44.23
CA LEU A 639 3.68 -6.87 45.03
C LEU A 639 3.64 -7.19 46.54
N ASN A 640 4.10 -6.26 47.35
CA ASN A 640 4.15 -6.45 48.81
C ASN A 640 2.72 -6.40 49.41
N ARG A 641 2.33 -7.53 50.04
CA ARG A 641 1.03 -7.67 50.70
C ARG A 641 0.75 -6.57 51.74
N ASN A 642 1.77 -6.10 52.45
CA ASN A 642 1.63 -5.08 53.49
C ASN A 642 1.28 -3.68 52.95
N ASN A 643 1.44 -3.49 51.64
CA ASN A 643 1.12 -2.23 50.95
C ASN A 643 -0.28 -2.27 50.31
N ILE A 644 -1.03 -3.39 50.41
CA ILE A 644 -2.31 -3.54 49.75
C ILE A 644 -3.41 -3.75 50.81
N LYS A 645 -4.39 -2.85 50.83
CA LYS A 645 -5.63 -2.96 51.61
C LYS A 645 -6.82 -3.24 50.66
N THR A 646 -7.82 -3.98 51.13
CA THR A 646 -9.03 -4.26 50.34
C THR A 646 -10.29 -3.79 51.07
N GLU A 647 -11.22 -3.19 50.36
CA GLU A 647 -12.50 -2.71 50.87
C GLU A 647 -13.66 -3.08 49.92
N GLY A 648 -14.86 -3.37 50.44
CA GLY A 648 -16.04 -3.63 49.64
C GLY A 648 -17.15 -2.62 49.96
N PHE A 649 -17.62 -1.94 48.95
CA PHE A 649 -18.64 -0.90 49.08
C PHE A 649 -20.05 -1.33 48.62
N GLY A 650 -20.17 -2.52 47.99
CA GLY A 650 -21.42 -2.92 47.35
C GLY A 650 -21.89 -1.85 46.38
N TYR A 651 -23.15 -1.48 46.42
CA TYR A 651 -23.76 -0.44 45.60
C TYR A 651 -23.86 0.94 46.30
N SER A 652 -23.14 1.16 47.39
CA SER A 652 -23.26 2.41 48.17
C SER A 652 -22.60 3.64 47.49
N LYS A 653 -21.76 3.42 46.46
CA LYS A 653 -21.08 4.47 45.69
C LYS A 653 -21.25 4.25 44.19
N PRO A 654 -22.46 4.48 43.63
CA PRO A 654 -22.68 4.31 42.22
C PRO A 654 -21.98 5.44 41.41
N ILE A 655 -21.48 5.10 40.22
CA ILE A 655 -21.02 6.08 39.22
C ILE A 655 -22.20 6.63 38.43
N SER A 656 -23.14 5.76 38.11
CA SER A 656 -24.38 6.13 37.41
C SER A 656 -25.61 5.54 38.11
N THR A 657 -26.67 6.31 38.12
CA THR A 657 -28.00 5.88 38.60
C THR A 657 -28.91 5.41 37.45
N ASN A 658 -28.45 5.57 36.19
CA ASN A 658 -29.16 5.09 35.01
C ASN A 658 -29.11 3.56 34.96
N PRO A 659 -30.23 2.84 34.85
CA PRO A 659 -30.24 1.39 34.71
C PRO A 659 -29.45 0.84 33.51
N GLU A 660 -29.37 1.60 32.41
CA GLU A 660 -28.58 1.24 31.23
C GLU A 660 -27.08 1.23 31.49
N ASP A 661 -26.61 1.96 32.51
CA ASP A 661 -25.20 2.06 32.91
C ASP A 661 -24.86 1.18 34.13
N ALA A 662 -25.72 0.21 34.48
CA ALA A 662 -25.55 -0.65 35.66
C ALA A 662 -24.18 -1.40 35.63
N ASP A 663 -23.68 -1.72 34.46
CA ASP A 663 -22.36 -2.33 34.24
C ASP A 663 -21.20 -1.43 34.67
N LYS A 664 -21.31 -0.12 34.56
CA LYS A 664 -20.31 0.86 35.04
C LYS A 664 -20.17 0.84 36.58
N ASN A 665 -21.23 0.44 37.27
CA ASN A 665 -21.19 0.33 38.72
C ASN A 665 -20.48 -0.95 39.20
N ARG A 666 -20.38 -1.98 38.40
CA ARG A 666 -19.61 -3.21 38.67
C ARG A 666 -18.12 -2.98 38.32
N ARG A 667 -17.40 -2.38 39.25
CA ARG A 667 -16.00 -1.94 39.00
C ARG A 667 -15.08 -2.19 40.17
N VAL A 668 -13.79 -2.03 39.91
CA VAL A 668 -12.74 -1.97 40.92
C VAL A 668 -12.06 -0.60 40.85
N GLU A 669 -11.84 -0.01 42.01
CA GLU A 669 -11.10 1.27 42.15
C GLU A 669 -9.81 1.04 42.96
N VAL A 670 -8.79 1.84 42.71
CA VAL A 670 -7.54 1.89 43.47
C VAL A 670 -7.33 3.30 44.00
N THR A 671 -7.07 3.41 45.30
CA THR A 671 -6.69 4.67 45.98
C THR A 671 -5.25 4.57 46.44
N PHE A 672 -4.45 5.55 46.11
CA PHE A 672 -3.08 5.71 46.64
C PHE A 672 -3.11 6.35 48.03
N LYS A 673 -2.26 5.87 48.97
CA LYS A 673 -2.21 6.35 50.36
C LYS A 673 -0.82 6.79 50.78
#